data_a9e79f0623a4e97db1647b0e9fd95402
#
_entry.id   a9e79f0623a4e97db1647b0e9fd95402
#
_cell.length_a   1.000
_cell.length_b   1.000
_cell.length_c   1.000
_cell.angle_alpha   90.00
_cell.angle_beta   90.00
_cell.angle_gamma   90.00
#
_symmetry.space_group_name_H-M   'P 1'
#
loop_
_entity.id
_entity.type
_entity.pdbx_description
1 polymer ?
#
loop_
_entity_poly.entity_id
_entity_poly.type
_entity_poly.pdbx_seq_one_letter_code
_entity_poly.pdbx_strand_id
1 'polypeptide(L)'
;MTSICREVFKAIHEGKWLSIEYSNRTGQITKYWIGIKSLDLLDRSLVVDGLHLGQLTILELKIFIDSIQSAKIIEGSYCEINRELVDDIKLNPHKYTGLFDQIPNLKILNYLADCYRLDTTPYNCEYKLIHCFDGDLFQNSSYKLSEAQFKEIVQAFQYQANNDDGKTRIKQLGLNAISIPVKQGLYVLAYYKLQLDVKCRTMRADSDLTFCREFTINGEKLSIRQFLEPYDSDLLDDPHSNLETIKDYITLNNPNLRGVDDLPYVIAIGFDNPLDLEYEYAAILNMYHSKKVTAPIQAFFGEYLKRPVRRKQFPLDLMNRKVNLDQLLAINNAMRYPMTYVQGPPGTGKTNTIMNTVMTAFFNDRTVLFASNNNHPIDEVYEKMRQLRYRGKPIPFPMIRLGNKDMVSKALDEIRVLYERTKSIPVYDATLDKKRDQKVKRTTELTRLLEKYDEILDLRERREITQHLLEENHQLNFQFELRGKQLSEIDRRLNEIGEIRDEDALRLIDDNEDEFQLYLNFTSIKHIKRLGETKYQDLLKVIYMDRDDPERVNQFNQYLSNPDNVHQFLKVFPIIATTCISAHRIGDPGVYFDMVIMDEASQCTTAVSLVPILRGENLMLVGDPQQLQPVILLDKADNQTLRKKYSVAAEYDYINNSVYKKFLACDSVSDEVLLRHHYRCHPRIIGFNNQKYYNGKLVIDSHTSSKKPLIFIDVQDSESAIKNTAPGEVEQIIRYVRDNPNESIGIITPFANQRALINDRLREIGRNDVPCGTVHAFQGDEKDVILFSLGLSDTTEVKTYDWLKNNRELLNVATSRAKNQLILLGSEKNLKRLHGMSEQDDLYELVDYIKSNGTYRVTQRTALSRALGIKPYSTETEAAFMESLNHAIDNIQPSGSRYTVHKEVPVSQVFVDNPSYTDLFYTGRFDFVVYERGSDKLELPVLAIELDGKEHFDDEVVKERDRKKNLICREHNFELIRVENTYARRYYYIKDILIRYFTNGKKR
;
A
#
# COMPACT_ATOMS: atom_id res chain seq x y z
N MET A 1 -5.28 -19.23 24.39
CA MET A 1 -6.56 -19.96 24.50
C MET A 1 -7.62 -19.50 23.49
N THR A 2 -7.81 -18.22 23.26
CA THR A 2 -8.84 -17.72 22.32
C THR A 2 -8.67 -18.14 20.86
N SER A 3 -7.46 -18.30 20.37
CA SER A 3 -7.22 -18.84 19.04
C SER A 3 -7.66 -20.30 18.91
N ILE A 4 -7.54 -21.08 19.97
CA ILE A 4 -7.90 -22.51 19.99
C ILE A 4 -9.39 -22.70 19.77
N CYS A 5 -10.25 -21.96 20.49
CA CYS A 5 -11.70 -22.04 20.31
C CYS A 5 -12.11 -21.65 18.88
N ARG A 6 -11.48 -20.64 18.30
CA ARG A 6 -11.74 -20.21 16.91
C ARG A 6 -11.38 -21.28 15.91
N GLU A 7 -10.20 -21.90 16.05
CA GLU A 7 -9.78 -23.02 15.21
C GLU A 7 -10.72 -24.21 15.36
N VAL A 8 -11.17 -24.51 16.58
CA VAL A 8 -12.16 -25.58 16.84
C VAL A 8 -13.48 -25.29 16.12
N PHE A 9 -14.04 -24.09 16.24
CA PHE A 9 -15.31 -23.73 15.57
C PHE A 9 -15.18 -23.73 14.05
N LYS A 10 -14.06 -23.21 13.54
CA LYS A 10 -13.77 -23.25 12.12
C LYS A 10 -13.67 -24.69 11.60
N ALA A 11 -12.96 -25.57 12.32
CA ALA A 11 -12.85 -26.98 11.98
C ALA A 11 -14.21 -27.71 11.99
N ILE A 12 -15.08 -27.40 12.98
CA ILE A 12 -16.44 -27.96 13.04
C ILE A 12 -17.26 -27.51 11.84
N HIS A 13 -17.20 -26.22 11.50
CA HIS A 13 -18.00 -25.63 10.42
C HIS A 13 -17.57 -26.12 9.04
N GLU A 14 -16.26 -26.14 8.81
CA GLU A 14 -15.68 -26.52 7.52
C GLU A 14 -15.53 -28.05 7.36
N GLY A 15 -15.74 -28.83 8.43
CA GLY A 15 -15.53 -30.29 8.41
C GLY A 15 -14.08 -30.67 8.14
N LYS A 16 -13.14 -30.00 8.80
CA LYS A 16 -11.70 -30.22 8.61
C LYS A 16 -11.06 -30.86 9.84
N TRP A 17 -9.97 -31.57 9.62
CA TRP A 17 -9.13 -32.08 10.69
C TRP A 17 -8.31 -30.94 11.31
N LEU A 18 -8.10 -31.03 12.62
CA LEU A 18 -7.34 -30.07 13.41
C LEU A 18 -6.06 -30.75 13.93
N SER A 19 -4.90 -30.17 13.66
CA SER A 19 -3.64 -30.57 14.28
C SER A 19 -3.53 -29.89 15.64
N ILE A 20 -3.40 -30.66 16.71
CA ILE A 20 -3.30 -30.15 18.08
C ILE A 20 -2.06 -30.67 18.81
N GLU A 21 -1.55 -29.84 19.73
CA GLU A 21 -0.65 -30.23 20.78
C GLU A 21 -1.45 -30.29 22.09
N TYR A 22 -1.58 -31.47 22.63
CA TYR A 22 -2.40 -31.75 23.81
C TYR A 22 -1.54 -32.10 25.02
N SER A 23 -1.76 -31.39 26.10
CA SER A 23 -1.08 -31.69 27.39
C SER A 23 -1.98 -32.59 28.25
N ASN A 24 -1.53 -33.80 28.53
CA ASN A 24 -2.27 -34.70 29.40
C ASN A 24 -2.16 -34.29 30.89
N ARG A 25 -2.87 -34.97 31.78
CA ARG A 25 -2.88 -34.67 33.22
C ARG A 25 -1.49 -34.81 33.90
N THR A 26 -0.55 -35.49 33.27
CA THR A 26 0.83 -35.64 33.77
C THR A 26 1.77 -34.57 33.19
N GLY A 27 1.28 -33.63 32.37
CA GLY A 27 2.05 -32.57 31.74
C GLY A 27 2.83 -33.01 30.49
N GLN A 28 2.63 -34.24 30.02
CA GLN A 28 3.24 -34.72 28.79
C GLN A 28 2.48 -34.17 27.60
N ILE A 29 3.19 -33.59 26.64
CA ILE A 29 2.63 -33.04 25.38
C ILE A 29 2.62 -34.13 24.31
N THR A 30 1.46 -34.38 23.74
CA THR A 30 1.24 -35.36 22.65
C THR A 30 0.61 -34.64 21.45
N LYS A 31 1.04 -34.99 20.26
CA LYS A 31 0.50 -34.44 19.00
C LYS A 31 -0.56 -35.36 18.41
N TYR A 32 -1.72 -34.78 18.15
CA TYR A 32 -2.85 -35.47 17.51
C TYR A 32 -3.34 -34.67 16.31
N TRP A 33 -3.87 -35.41 15.33
CA TRP A 33 -4.82 -34.85 14.39
C TRP A 33 -6.20 -35.30 14.84
N ILE A 34 -7.13 -34.35 14.96
CA ILE A 34 -8.47 -34.64 15.48
C ILE A 34 -9.56 -34.24 14.50
N GLY A 35 -10.55 -35.13 14.29
CA GLY A 35 -11.82 -34.84 13.61
C GLY A 35 -12.90 -34.70 14.68
N ILE A 36 -13.56 -33.55 14.75
CA ILE A 36 -14.47 -33.22 15.85
C ILE A 36 -15.86 -33.81 15.59
N LYS A 37 -16.33 -34.66 16.50
CA LYS A 37 -17.67 -35.27 16.44
C LYS A 37 -18.69 -34.51 17.25
N SER A 38 -18.33 -34.13 18.49
CA SER A 38 -19.25 -33.41 19.36
C SER A 38 -18.48 -32.48 20.30
N LEU A 39 -19.19 -31.49 20.85
CA LEU A 39 -18.69 -30.51 21.78
C LEU A 39 -19.56 -30.47 23.02
N ASP A 40 -18.96 -30.70 24.18
CA ASP A 40 -19.59 -30.54 25.48
C ASP A 40 -19.19 -29.22 26.11
N LEU A 41 -20.17 -28.34 26.29
CA LEU A 41 -19.98 -26.99 26.84
C LEU A 41 -19.74 -26.98 28.35
N LEU A 42 -20.33 -27.94 29.09
CA LEU A 42 -20.20 -28.03 30.54
C LEU A 42 -18.79 -28.43 30.93
N ASP A 43 -18.30 -29.47 30.28
CA ASP A 43 -16.96 -30.00 30.51
C ASP A 43 -15.88 -29.28 29.71
N ARG A 44 -16.25 -28.38 28.80
CA ARG A 44 -15.35 -27.74 27.81
C ARG A 44 -14.47 -28.79 27.10
N SER A 45 -15.14 -29.84 26.60
CA SER A 45 -14.46 -30.99 25.99
C SER A 45 -15.04 -31.32 24.60
N LEU A 46 -14.18 -31.94 23.80
CA LEU A 46 -14.50 -32.42 22.45
C LEU A 46 -14.48 -33.94 22.45
N VAL A 47 -15.46 -34.57 21.85
CA VAL A 47 -15.39 -35.97 21.42
C VAL A 47 -14.88 -35.97 19.98
N VAL A 48 -13.77 -36.66 19.72
CA VAL A 48 -13.04 -36.57 18.47
C VAL A 48 -12.58 -37.95 18.00
N ASP A 49 -12.47 -38.13 16.70
CA ASP A 49 -11.58 -39.13 16.14
C ASP A 49 -10.16 -38.57 16.16
N GLY A 50 -9.29 -39.15 16.99
CA GLY A 50 -7.93 -38.68 17.17
C GLY A 50 -6.92 -39.65 16.53
N LEU A 51 -6.13 -39.16 15.60
CA LEU A 51 -4.96 -39.86 15.06
C LEU A 51 -3.74 -39.49 15.92
N HIS A 52 -3.21 -40.46 16.64
CA HIS A 52 -1.95 -40.34 17.38
C HIS A 52 -0.78 -40.39 16.41
N LEU A 53 -0.08 -39.25 16.22
CA LEU A 53 0.99 -39.13 15.21
C LEU A 53 2.21 -40.03 15.46
N GLY A 54 2.46 -40.41 16.70
CA GLY A 54 3.55 -41.35 17.03
C GLY A 54 3.22 -42.81 16.87
N GLN A 55 1.94 -43.22 16.90
CA GLN A 55 1.49 -44.61 16.84
C GLN A 55 0.70 -44.91 15.57
N LEU A 56 0.30 -43.89 14.80
CA LEU A 56 -0.50 -43.97 13.59
C LEU A 56 -1.82 -44.73 13.79
N THR A 57 -2.42 -44.64 14.97
CA THR A 57 -3.69 -45.27 15.32
C THR A 57 -4.77 -44.22 15.45
N ILE A 58 -5.97 -44.49 14.95
CA ILE A 58 -7.15 -43.68 15.12
C ILE A 58 -7.99 -44.25 16.26
N LEU A 59 -8.26 -43.43 17.25
CA LEU A 59 -9.06 -43.78 18.43
C LEU A 59 -10.09 -42.67 18.67
N GLU A 60 -11.24 -43.05 19.20
CA GLU A 60 -12.18 -42.07 19.72
C GLU A 60 -11.66 -41.55 21.06
N LEU A 61 -11.47 -40.27 21.16
CA LEU A 61 -10.86 -39.58 22.31
C LEU A 61 -11.77 -38.48 22.85
N LYS A 62 -11.70 -38.24 24.15
CA LYS A 62 -12.26 -37.06 24.80
C LYS A 62 -11.10 -36.08 25.09
N ILE A 63 -11.13 -34.94 24.42
CA ILE A 63 -10.10 -33.89 24.50
C ILE A 63 -10.66 -32.68 25.24
N PHE A 64 -9.99 -32.23 26.27
CA PHE A 64 -10.38 -31.01 27.01
C PHE A 64 -9.78 -29.78 26.30
N ILE A 65 -10.62 -28.80 25.94
CA ILE A 65 -10.18 -27.59 25.21
C ILE A 65 -9.10 -26.85 25.98
N ASP A 66 -9.25 -26.75 27.29
CA ASP A 66 -8.29 -26.05 28.16
C ASP A 66 -6.91 -26.73 28.25
N SER A 67 -6.80 -27.98 27.84
CA SER A 67 -5.54 -28.75 27.78
C SER A 67 -4.87 -28.73 26.41
N ILE A 68 -5.49 -28.10 25.40
CA ILE A 68 -4.89 -27.88 24.10
C ILE A 68 -3.91 -26.71 24.18
N GLN A 69 -2.67 -26.91 23.80
CA GLN A 69 -1.62 -25.90 23.82
C GLN A 69 -1.56 -25.13 22.50
N SER A 70 -1.78 -25.83 21.41
CA SER A 70 -1.85 -25.25 20.07
C SER A 70 -2.85 -26.01 19.22
N ALA A 71 -3.53 -25.29 18.33
CA ALA A 71 -4.46 -25.88 17.36
C ALA A 71 -4.29 -25.19 16.00
N LYS A 72 -4.30 -25.99 14.93
CA LYS A 72 -4.21 -25.48 13.55
C LYS A 72 -4.99 -26.37 12.62
N ILE A 73 -5.84 -25.79 11.78
CA ILE A 73 -6.55 -26.50 10.74
C ILE A 73 -5.57 -27.13 9.75
N ILE A 74 -5.86 -28.37 9.36
CA ILE A 74 -5.13 -29.05 8.30
C ILE A 74 -5.83 -28.75 7.00
N GLU A 75 -5.24 -27.87 6.21
CA GLU A 75 -5.75 -27.55 4.87
C GLU A 75 -5.80 -28.81 4.00
N GLY A 76 -6.79 -28.91 3.15
CA GLY A 76 -6.99 -30.08 2.30
C GLY A 76 -7.46 -31.35 3.01
N SER A 77 -7.79 -31.29 4.31
CA SER A 77 -8.37 -32.43 5.05
C SER A 77 -9.88 -32.27 5.18
N TYR A 78 -10.59 -33.43 5.27
CA TYR A 78 -12.03 -33.46 5.53
C TYR A 78 -12.35 -34.52 6.58
N CYS A 79 -13.28 -34.18 7.49
CA CYS A 79 -13.92 -35.11 8.38
C CYS A 79 -15.45 -35.08 8.19
N GLU A 80 -16.13 -36.09 8.65
CA GLU A 80 -17.58 -36.13 8.61
C GLU A 80 -18.16 -34.99 9.51
N ILE A 81 -18.98 -34.14 8.90
CA ILE A 81 -19.58 -33.00 9.62
C ILE A 81 -20.74 -33.50 10.47
N ASN A 82 -20.69 -33.26 11.76
CA ASN A 82 -21.88 -33.43 12.61
C ASN A 82 -22.88 -32.31 12.33
N ARG A 83 -23.85 -32.57 11.47
CA ARG A 83 -24.88 -31.58 11.08
C ARG A 83 -25.71 -31.08 12.26
N GLU A 84 -26.01 -31.96 13.23
CA GLU A 84 -26.77 -31.59 14.42
C GLU A 84 -26.00 -30.56 15.28
N LEU A 85 -24.68 -30.74 15.43
CA LEU A 85 -23.82 -29.79 16.15
C LEU A 85 -23.73 -28.47 15.40
N VAL A 86 -23.52 -28.48 14.11
CA VAL A 86 -23.47 -27.27 13.27
C VAL A 86 -24.79 -26.53 13.30
N ASP A 87 -25.91 -27.24 13.26
CA ASP A 87 -27.25 -26.64 13.31
C ASP A 87 -27.57 -26.09 14.73
N ASP A 88 -27.13 -26.76 15.80
CA ASP A 88 -27.30 -26.23 17.15
C ASP A 88 -26.43 -24.96 17.37
N ILE A 89 -25.21 -24.94 16.89
CA ILE A 89 -24.36 -23.74 16.90
C ILE A 89 -25.07 -22.58 16.15
N LYS A 90 -25.64 -22.86 14.98
CA LYS A 90 -26.36 -21.85 14.18
C LYS A 90 -27.65 -21.37 14.85
N LEU A 91 -28.39 -22.27 15.49
CA LEU A 91 -29.67 -21.97 16.14
C LEU A 91 -29.48 -21.26 17.49
N ASN A 92 -28.46 -21.62 18.23
CA ASN A 92 -28.22 -21.20 19.59
C ASN A 92 -26.82 -20.65 19.85
N PRO A 93 -26.31 -19.68 19.05
CA PRO A 93 -24.92 -19.20 19.15
C PRO A 93 -24.57 -18.64 20.53
N HIS A 94 -25.56 -18.08 21.25
CA HIS A 94 -25.38 -17.54 22.62
C HIS A 94 -24.93 -18.59 23.64
N LYS A 95 -25.21 -19.87 23.42
CA LYS A 95 -24.70 -20.95 24.32
C LYS A 95 -23.18 -21.08 24.24
N TYR A 96 -22.60 -20.74 23.09
CA TYR A 96 -21.18 -20.95 22.80
C TYR A 96 -20.31 -19.72 23.06
N THR A 97 -20.92 -18.54 23.25
CA THR A 97 -20.18 -17.29 23.50
C THR A 97 -19.31 -17.34 24.75
N GLY A 98 -19.69 -18.15 25.75
CA GLY A 98 -18.89 -18.33 26.96
C GLY A 98 -17.54 -19.04 26.76
N LEU A 99 -17.29 -19.64 25.59
CA LEU A 99 -16.00 -20.20 25.24
C LEU A 99 -14.99 -19.12 24.78
N PHE A 100 -15.45 -17.90 24.49
CA PHE A 100 -14.61 -16.78 24.06
C PHE A 100 -14.39 -15.78 25.20
N ASP A 101 -13.16 -15.39 25.39
CA ASP A 101 -12.76 -14.34 26.33
C ASP A 101 -12.61 -13.00 25.58
N GLN A 102 -13.12 -11.89 26.16
CA GLN A 102 -13.04 -10.55 25.59
C GLN A 102 -11.70 -9.84 25.86
N ILE A 103 -10.94 -10.27 26.88
CA ILE A 103 -9.63 -9.70 27.19
C ILE A 103 -8.67 -9.75 26.01
N PRO A 104 -8.59 -10.84 25.21
CA PRO A 104 -7.82 -10.84 23.98
C PRO A 104 -8.27 -9.83 22.94
N ASN A 105 -9.58 -9.51 22.86
CA ASN A 105 -10.07 -8.53 21.90
C ASN A 105 -9.52 -7.13 22.21
N LEU A 106 -9.51 -6.72 23.47
CA LEU A 106 -8.87 -5.48 23.90
C LEU A 106 -7.37 -5.46 23.60
N LYS A 107 -6.66 -6.57 23.84
CA LYS A 107 -5.23 -6.68 23.52
C LYS A 107 -4.96 -6.55 22.02
N ILE A 108 -5.81 -7.15 21.19
CA ILE A 108 -5.72 -7.04 19.74
C ILE A 108 -5.92 -5.59 19.30
N LEU A 109 -6.93 -4.90 19.82
CA LEU A 109 -7.18 -3.50 19.47
C LEU A 109 -6.02 -2.59 19.89
N ASN A 110 -5.49 -2.76 21.07
CA ASN A 110 -4.32 -2.01 21.56
C ASN A 110 -3.06 -2.30 20.69
N TYR A 111 -2.86 -3.56 20.32
CA TYR A 111 -1.78 -3.95 19.43
C TYR A 111 -1.91 -3.24 18.08
N LEU A 112 -3.10 -3.26 17.47
CA LEU A 112 -3.35 -2.61 16.18
C LEU A 112 -3.17 -1.08 16.26
N ALA A 113 -3.60 -0.45 17.35
CA ALA A 113 -3.41 0.98 17.58
C ALA A 113 -1.93 1.34 17.74
N ASP A 114 -1.16 0.55 18.50
CA ASP A 114 0.28 0.76 18.65
C ASP A 114 1.04 0.51 17.34
N CYS A 115 0.69 -0.54 16.58
CA CYS A 115 1.27 -0.78 15.26
C CYS A 115 0.98 0.39 14.30
N TYR A 116 -0.27 0.85 14.23
CA TYR A 116 -0.66 1.99 13.40
C TYR A 116 0.11 3.25 13.79
N ARG A 117 0.24 3.53 15.09
CA ARG A 117 0.98 4.70 15.58
C ARG A 117 2.45 4.67 15.18
N LEU A 118 3.08 3.48 15.16
CA LEU A 118 4.46 3.33 14.70
C LEU A 118 4.58 3.31 13.17
N ASP A 119 3.60 2.74 12.47
CA ASP A 119 3.57 2.67 11.01
C ASP A 119 3.28 4.04 10.38
N THR A 120 2.28 4.74 10.91
CA THR A 120 1.89 6.08 10.48
C THR A 120 2.45 7.15 11.39
N THR A 121 3.76 7.29 11.47
CA THR A 121 4.30 8.51 12.08
C THR A 121 3.90 9.66 11.15
N PRO A 122 3.05 10.59 11.58
CA PRO A 122 2.43 11.56 10.71
C PRO A 122 3.43 12.64 10.36
N TYR A 123 3.73 12.75 9.09
CA TYR A 123 4.59 13.80 8.58
C TYR A 123 3.97 14.51 7.40
N ASN A 124 3.14 15.47 7.66
CA ASN A 124 3.19 16.70 6.90
C ASN A 124 4.32 17.50 7.53
N CYS A 125 5.55 17.26 7.11
CA CYS A 125 6.69 17.99 7.60
C CYS A 125 6.69 19.39 7.00
N GLU A 126 6.01 20.30 7.62
CA GLU A 126 6.45 21.68 7.58
C GLU A 126 7.64 21.75 8.53
N TYR A 127 8.84 21.75 7.99
CA TYR A 127 10.02 22.05 8.78
C TYR A 127 10.58 23.39 8.37
N LYS A 128 11.04 24.13 9.35
CA LYS A 128 11.80 25.35 9.15
C LYS A 128 13.24 25.09 9.57
N LEU A 129 14.17 25.31 8.66
CA LEU A 129 15.58 25.36 8.99
C LEU A 129 15.80 26.61 9.85
N ILE A 130 16.39 26.43 11.02
CA ILE A 130 16.60 27.52 11.96
C ILE A 130 18.07 27.98 11.89
N HIS A 131 18.98 27.04 12.13
CA HIS A 131 20.41 27.38 12.23
C HIS A 131 21.28 26.13 12.04
N CYS A 132 22.55 26.33 11.67
CA CYS A 132 23.55 25.29 11.56
C CYS A 132 24.44 25.26 12.80
N PHE A 133 24.61 24.07 13.41
CA PHE A 133 25.38 23.87 14.61
C PHE A 133 26.42 22.76 14.43
N ASP A 134 27.46 22.77 15.26
CA ASP A 134 28.36 21.61 15.32
C ASP A 134 27.68 20.45 16.04
N GLY A 135 27.42 19.36 15.30
CA GLY A 135 26.72 18.18 15.81
C GLY A 135 27.45 17.49 16.97
N ASP A 136 28.79 17.55 17.00
CA ASP A 136 29.58 16.91 18.06
C ASP A 136 29.35 17.54 19.42
N LEU A 137 28.98 18.82 19.46
CA LEU A 137 28.63 19.52 20.71
C LEU A 137 27.36 18.98 21.35
N PHE A 138 26.44 18.38 20.58
CA PHE A 138 25.21 17.80 21.09
C PHE A 138 25.35 16.37 21.61
N GLN A 139 26.38 15.64 21.21
CA GLN A 139 26.59 14.25 21.66
C GLN A 139 27.14 14.14 23.07
N ASN A 140 27.92 15.10 23.51
CA ASN A 140 28.67 15.06 24.78
C ASN A 140 28.22 16.05 25.84
N SER A 141 27.50 17.12 25.48
CA SER A 141 27.06 18.15 26.41
C SER A 141 25.86 18.94 25.91
N SER A 142 25.19 19.66 26.83
CA SER A 142 24.13 20.59 26.45
C SER A 142 24.77 21.80 25.76
N TYR A 143 24.25 22.14 24.57
CA TYR A 143 24.68 23.31 23.81
C TYR A 143 24.03 24.59 24.38
N LYS A 144 24.82 25.57 24.74
CA LYS A 144 24.34 26.88 25.27
C LYS A 144 24.06 27.84 24.12
N LEU A 145 22.80 28.22 23.96
CA LEU A 145 22.34 29.10 22.91
C LEU A 145 22.71 30.56 23.20
N SER A 146 23.12 31.29 22.17
CA SER A 146 23.18 32.77 22.19
C SER A 146 21.76 33.34 22.24
N GLU A 147 21.65 34.61 22.59
CA GLU A 147 20.34 35.27 22.67
C GLU A 147 19.64 35.34 21.30
N ALA A 148 20.41 35.55 20.24
CA ALA A 148 19.89 35.56 18.87
C ALA A 148 19.35 34.19 18.44
N GLN A 149 20.11 33.10 18.65
CA GLN A 149 19.72 31.75 18.36
C GLN A 149 18.46 31.33 19.15
N PHE A 150 18.43 31.68 20.44
CA PHE A 150 17.28 31.38 21.28
C PHE A 150 16.01 32.10 20.79
N LYS A 151 16.11 33.41 20.43
CA LYS A 151 14.98 34.17 19.84
C LYS A 151 14.47 33.52 18.56
N GLU A 152 15.36 33.10 17.67
CA GLU A 152 15.00 32.47 16.41
C GLU A 152 14.27 31.15 16.64
N ILE A 153 14.76 30.29 17.56
CA ILE A 153 14.12 29.04 17.96
C ILE A 153 12.72 29.29 18.55
N VAL A 154 12.60 30.23 19.49
CA VAL A 154 11.31 30.57 20.10
C VAL A 154 10.33 31.13 19.08
N GLN A 155 10.78 31.96 18.13
CA GLN A 155 9.93 32.42 17.03
C GLN A 155 9.44 31.29 16.13
N ALA A 156 10.28 30.30 15.87
CA ALA A 156 9.86 29.11 15.09
C ALA A 156 8.78 28.31 15.82
N PHE A 157 8.80 28.27 17.16
CA PHE A 157 7.72 27.65 17.93
C PHE A 157 6.45 28.51 17.99
N GLN A 158 6.61 29.81 18.00
CA GLN A 158 5.50 30.76 18.06
C GLN A 158 4.83 30.98 16.71
N TYR A 159 5.49 30.64 15.62
CA TYR A 159 4.90 30.65 14.29
C TYR A 159 3.82 29.54 14.21
N GLN A 160 2.70 29.83 14.84
CA GLN A 160 1.45 29.17 14.50
C GLN A 160 1.09 29.70 13.12
N ALA A 161 1.21 28.88 12.11
CA ALA A 161 0.38 29.10 10.95
C ALA A 161 -1.05 29.20 11.46
N ASN A 162 -1.75 30.26 11.13
CA ASN A 162 -3.19 30.41 11.33
C ASN A 162 -3.91 29.36 10.45
N ASN A 163 -3.77 28.11 10.79
CA ASN A 163 -4.44 27.02 10.13
C ASN A 163 -5.58 26.59 11.05
N ASP A 164 -6.75 26.96 10.62
CA ASP A 164 -8.08 26.87 11.21
C ASP A 164 -8.61 25.48 11.54
N ASP A 165 -7.76 24.44 11.66
CA ASP A 165 -8.24 23.09 11.86
C ASP A 165 -8.45 22.67 13.31
N GLY A 166 -8.17 23.56 14.29
CA GLY A 166 -8.32 23.22 15.73
C GLY A 166 -7.40 22.07 16.18
N LYS A 167 -6.57 21.53 15.31
CA LYS A 167 -5.63 20.45 15.62
C LYS A 167 -4.38 21.03 16.28
N THR A 168 -4.06 20.52 17.45
CA THR A 168 -2.82 20.86 18.15
C THR A 168 -1.66 20.27 17.35
N ARG A 169 -0.94 21.10 16.61
CA ARG A 169 0.30 20.67 15.93
C ARG A 169 1.38 20.49 16.99
N ILE A 170 1.83 19.25 17.16
CA ILE A 170 2.98 18.97 18.02
C ILE A 170 4.22 19.47 17.27
N LYS A 171 4.94 20.42 17.85
CA LYS A 171 6.22 20.88 17.32
C LYS A 171 7.36 20.19 18.04
N GLN A 172 8.27 19.63 17.28
CA GLN A 172 9.50 18.99 17.73
C GLN A 172 10.69 19.74 17.18
N LEU A 173 11.71 19.99 17.97
CA LEU A 173 13.02 20.37 17.47
C LEU A 173 13.82 19.10 17.13
N GLY A 174 14.51 19.15 15.99
CA GLY A 174 15.41 18.09 15.55
C GLY A 174 16.75 18.66 15.11
N LEU A 175 17.79 17.84 15.24
CA LEU A 175 19.10 18.07 14.63
C LEU A 175 19.19 17.17 13.40
N ASN A 176 19.41 17.74 12.23
CA ASN A 176 19.51 16.99 10.98
C ASN A 176 20.61 15.93 11.05
N ALA A 177 20.30 14.73 10.59
CA ALA A 177 21.25 13.65 10.42
C ALA A 177 21.34 13.17 8.97
N ILE A 178 20.21 13.09 8.27
CA ILE A 178 20.14 12.73 6.86
C ILE A 178 19.07 13.57 6.20
N SER A 179 19.44 14.32 5.18
CA SER A 179 18.51 15.08 4.33
C SER A 179 18.84 14.90 2.86
N ILE A 180 17.88 15.17 2.00
CA ILE A 180 18.05 15.16 0.55
C ILE A 180 17.68 16.54 0.00
N PRO A 181 18.51 17.15 -0.86
CA PRO A 181 18.18 18.40 -1.51
C PRO A 181 17.12 18.17 -2.59
N VAL A 182 16.05 18.94 -2.54
CA VAL A 182 14.98 18.98 -3.52
C VAL A 182 14.79 20.38 -4.07
N LYS A 183 14.07 20.55 -5.18
CA LYS A 183 13.84 21.87 -5.81
C LYS A 183 13.27 22.93 -4.86
N GLN A 184 12.58 22.53 -3.81
CA GLN A 184 11.88 23.40 -2.87
C GLN A 184 12.58 23.54 -1.51
N GLY A 185 13.78 22.95 -1.34
CA GLY A 185 14.53 23.00 -0.09
C GLY A 185 15.22 21.67 0.26
N LEU A 186 15.43 21.45 1.54
CA LEU A 186 15.97 20.20 2.08
C LEU A 186 14.86 19.30 2.55
N TYR A 187 15.09 18.00 2.38
CA TYR A 187 14.18 16.96 2.72
C TYR A 187 14.77 16.09 3.81
N VAL A 188 14.27 16.22 5.04
CA VAL A 188 14.81 15.51 6.19
C VAL A 188 14.32 14.07 6.22
N LEU A 189 15.25 13.11 6.13
CA LEU A 189 14.97 11.69 6.23
C LEU A 189 15.19 11.14 7.64
N ALA A 190 16.17 11.71 8.36
CA ALA A 190 16.46 11.31 9.73
C ALA A 190 16.99 12.50 10.55
N TYR A 191 16.68 12.51 11.82
CA TYR A 191 17.12 13.55 12.77
C TYR A 191 17.23 13.01 14.20
N TYR A 192 18.06 13.65 15.00
CA TYR A 192 18.08 13.48 16.46
C TYR A 192 17.10 14.46 17.10
N LYS A 193 16.27 14.00 18.05
CA LYS A 193 15.38 14.88 18.80
C LYS A 193 16.18 15.83 19.67
N LEU A 194 15.80 17.11 19.70
CA LEU A 194 16.40 18.13 20.54
C LEU A 194 15.45 18.50 21.67
N GLN A 195 15.98 18.55 22.88
CA GLN A 195 15.29 19.07 24.08
C GLN A 195 15.80 20.46 24.40
N LEU A 196 14.89 21.43 24.49
CA LEU A 196 15.19 22.82 24.80
C LEU A 196 14.88 23.11 26.24
N ASP A 197 15.90 23.47 27.05
CA ASP A 197 15.71 24.09 28.35
C ASP A 197 15.58 25.61 28.18
N VAL A 198 14.35 26.11 28.31
CA VAL A 198 14.02 27.53 28.13
C VAL A 198 14.65 28.41 29.25
N LYS A 199 14.80 27.88 30.47
CA LYS A 199 15.36 28.60 31.59
C LYS A 199 16.87 28.80 31.47
N CYS A 200 17.56 27.73 31.14
CA CYS A 200 19.02 27.71 30.99
C CYS A 200 19.49 28.15 29.61
N ARG A 201 18.56 28.27 28.64
CA ARG A 201 18.85 28.50 27.22
C ARG A 201 19.86 27.48 26.67
N THR A 202 19.61 26.22 26.99
CA THR A 202 20.47 25.13 26.54
C THR A 202 19.66 24.11 25.74
N MET A 203 20.28 23.51 24.74
CA MET A 203 19.73 22.38 23.99
C MET A 203 20.57 21.12 24.20
N ARG A 204 19.90 19.99 24.23
CA ARG A 204 20.53 18.66 24.31
C ARG A 204 19.95 17.74 23.26
N ALA A 205 20.80 17.04 22.52
CA ALA A 205 20.36 16.03 21.57
C ALA A 205 20.07 14.70 22.29
N ASP A 206 19.03 14.02 21.84
CA ASP A 206 18.75 12.64 22.25
C ASP A 206 19.77 11.69 21.58
N SER A 207 20.04 10.53 22.18
CA SER A 207 20.94 9.53 21.60
C SER A 207 20.31 8.80 20.40
N ASP A 208 18.98 8.73 20.35
CA ASP A 208 18.27 7.90 19.42
C ASP A 208 17.94 8.64 18.12
N LEU A 209 18.33 8.02 16.98
CA LEU A 209 18.03 8.53 15.65
C LEU A 209 16.56 8.27 15.31
N THR A 210 15.85 9.34 14.94
CA THR A 210 14.47 9.24 14.50
C THR A 210 14.41 9.30 12.98
N PHE A 211 13.92 8.23 12.35
CA PHE A 211 13.66 8.22 10.92
C PHE A 211 12.30 8.85 10.61
N CYS A 212 12.30 9.68 9.58
CA CYS A 212 11.08 10.16 8.99
C CYS A 212 10.54 9.06 8.04
N ARG A 213 9.38 8.50 8.37
CA ARG A 213 8.87 7.30 7.68
C ARG A 213 8.08 7.61 6.41
N GLU A 214 7.40 8.74 6.37
CA GLU A 214 6.58 9.13 5.22
C GLU A 214 6.51 10.64 5.04
N PHE A 215 6.69 11.10 3.80
CA PHE A 215 6.61 12.51 3.44
C PHE A 215 5.69 12.73 2.26
N THR A 216 5.14 13.92 2.12
CA THR A 216 4.42 14.32 0.92
C THR A 216 5.18 15.42 0.20
N ILE A 217 5.71 15.12 -1.01
CA ILE A 217 6.29 16.12 -1.91
C ILE A 217 5.44 16.17 -3.17
N ASN A 218 4.98 17.35 -3.56
CA ASN A 218 4.20 17.54 -4.78
C ASN A 218 3.00 16.58 -4.90
N GLY A 219 2.43 16.16 -3.77
CA GLY A 219 1.34 15.19 -3.71
C GLY A 219 1.77 13.73 -3.70
N GLU A 220 3.05 13.40 -3.83
CA GLU A 220 3.58 12.05 -3.68
C GLU A 220 4.06 11.81 -2.25
N LYS A 221 3.74 10.62 -1.73
CA LYS A 221 4.25 10.19 -0.43
C LYS A 221 5.58 9.47 -0.62
N LEU A 222 6.61 9.93 0.07
CA LEU A 222 7.95 9.35 0.02
C LEU A 222 8.37 8.89 1.42
N SER A 223 9.11 7.79 1.51
CA SER A 223 9.71 7.32 2.75
C SER A 223 11.20 7.03 2.55
N ILE A 224 11.97 6.93 3.62
CA ILE A 224 13.39 6.55 3.53
C ILE A 224 13.56 5.21 2.80
N ARG A 225 12.60 4.28 2.93
CA ARG A 225 12.62 2.98 2.26
C ARG A 225 12.51 3.06 0.74
N GLN A 226 12.03 4.17 0.18
CA GLN A 226 12.00 4.37 -1.28
C GLN A 226 13.36 4.74 -1.84
N PHE A 227 14.28 5.18 -0.98
CA PHE A 227 15.67 5.48 -1.32
C PHE A 227 16.61 4.31 -1.06
N LEU A 228 16.14 3.28 -0.33
CA LEU A 228 16.80 2.02 -0.11
C LEU A 228 16.08 0.93 -0.90
N GLU A 229 16.81 -0.07 -1.32
CA GLU A 229 16.15 -1.24 -1.92
C GLU A 229 15.44 -2.06 -0.85
N PRO A 230 14.32 -2.74 -1.18
CA PRO A 230 13.52 -3.48 -0.20
C PRO A 230 14.31 -4.53 0.59
N TYR A 231 15.37 -5.07 -0.01
CA TYR A 231 16.24 -6.08 0.63
C TYR A 231 17.35 -5.46 1.50
N ASP A 232 17.52 -4.14 1.49
CA ASP A 232 18.44 -3.39 2.35
C ASP A 232 17.74 -2.85 3.61
N SER A 233 16.48 -3.21 3.83
CA SER A 233 15.69 -2.75 4.99
C SER A 233 16.30 -3.12 6.34
N ASP A 234 17.11 -4.19 6.39
CA ASP A 234 17.83 -4.63 7.59
C ASP A 234 18.82 -3.56 8.11
N LEU A 235 19.27 -2.65 7.24
CA LEU A 235 20.12 -1.51 7.63
C LEU A 235 19.40 -0.54 8.59
N LEU A 236 18.07 -0.52 8.53
CA LEU A 236 17.24 0.34 9.39
C LEU A 236 16.95 -0.29 10.75
N ASP A 237 17.30 -1.56 10.97
CA ASP A 237 17.12 -2.25 12.25
C ASP A 237 18.13 -1.79 13.31
N ASP A 238 19.36 -1.43 12.89
CA ASP A 238 20.36 -0.74 13.73
C ASP A 238 20.91 0.49 12.97
N PRO A 239 20.13 1.57 12.96
CA PRO A 239 20.45 2.75 12.17
C PRO A 239 21.69 3.49 12.66
N HIS A 240 22.01 3.39 13.93
CA HIS A 240 23.11 4.14 14.51
C HIS A 240 24.46 3.57 14.06
N SER A 241 24.60 2.25 14.06
CA SER A 241 25.79 1.56 13.56
C SER A 241 25.92 1.61 12.03
N ASN A 242 24.78 1.76 11.33
CA ASN A 242 24.72 1.71 9.86
C ASN A 242 24.56 3.10 9.19
N LEU A 243 24.63 4.20 9.95
CA LEU A 243 24.30 5.54 9.45
C LEU A 243 25.07 5.93 8.19
N GLU A 244 26.39 5.73 8.17
CA GLU A 244 27.22 6.03 7.00
C GLU A 244 26.90 5.11 5.83
N THR A 245 26.70 3.82 6.11
CA THR A 245 26.29 2.85 5.08
C THR A 245 24.95 3.25 4.45
N ILE A 246 23.98 3.68 5.27
CA ILE A 246 22.66 4.16 4.78
C ILE A 246 22.83 5.37 3.87
N LYS A 247 23.68 6.35 4.24
CA LYS A 247 23.97 7.52 3.42
C LYS A 247 24.61 7.13 2.08
N ASP A 248 25.57 6.20 2.11
CA ASP A 248 26.21 5.68 0.89
C ASP A 248 25.21 4.95 -0.01
N TYR A 249 24.33 4.10 0.56
CA TYR A 249 23.29 3.40 -0.20
C TYR A 249 22.27 4.36 -0.83
N ILE A 250 21.81 5.37 -0.09
CA ILE A 250 20.92 6.40 -0.65
C ILE A 250 21.58 7.10 -1.84
N THR A 251 22.86 7.43 -1.72
CA THR A 251 23.61 8.11 -2.76
C THR A 251 23.84 7.23 -3.98
N LEU A 252 24.29 5.98 -3.79
CA LEU A 252 24.65 5.05 -4.86
C LEU A 252 23.44 4.51 -5.61
N ASN A 253 22.34 4.28 -4.90
CA ASN A 253 21.14 3.69 -5.48
C ASN A 253 20.21 4.73 -6.14
N ASN A 254 20.45 6.02 -5.94
CA ASN A 254 19.58 7.09 -6.43
C ASN A 254 20.39 8.17 -7.17
N PRO A 255 20.86 7.87 -8.38
CA PRO A 255 21.77 8.76 -9.14
C PRO A 255 21.16 10.12 -9.53
N ASN A 256 19.84 10.23 -9.46
CA ASN A 256 19.11 11.49 -9.71
C ASN A 256 19.07 12.41 -8.47
N LEU A 257 19.50 11.92 -7.31
CA LEU A 257 19.64 12.74 -6.12
C LEU A 257 20.93 13.56 -6.21
N ARG A 258 20.87 14.79 -5.71
CA ARG A 258 22.04 15.70 -5.61
C ARG A 258 22.97 15.32 -4.45
N GLY A 259 22.88 14.10 -3.95
CA GLY A 259 23.60 13.62 -2.78
C GLY A 259 22.78 13.71 -1.50
N VAL A 260 23.35 13.19 -0.43
CA VAL A 260 22.80 13.27 0.93
C VAL A 260 23.40 14.48 1.65
N ASP A 261 22.57 15.27 2.31
CA ASP A 261 22.96 16.39 3.14
C ASP A 261 22.88 15.99 4.62
N ASP A 262 23.97 16.03 5.34
CA ASP A 262 24.05 15.75 6.77
C ASP A 262 24.55 16.97 7.59
N LEU A 263 24.48 18.17 7.03
CA LEU A 263 24.84 19.39 7.77
C LEU A 263 23.95 19.50 9.03
N PRO A 264 24.52 19.78 10.20
CA PRO A 264 23.78 19.78 11.46
C PRO A 264 22.87 21.02 11.60
N TYR A 265 21.81 21.05 10.81
CA TYR A 265 20.76 22.06 10.94
C TYR A 265 19.87 21.76 12.12
N VAL A 266 19.50 22.79 12.87
CA VAL A 266 18.35 22.69 13.77
C VAL A 266 17.09 22.96 12.99
N ILE A 267 16.17 22.03 13.09
CA ILE A 267 14.90 22.04 12.37
C ILE A 267 13.73 22.05 13.36
N ALA A 268 12.73 22.87 13.10
CA ALA A 268 11.45 22.81 13.79
C ALA A 268 10.49 21.97 12.96
N ILE A 269 10.01 20.87 13.52
CA ILE A 269 9.14 19.92 12.86
C ILE A 269 7.73 20.07 13.41
N GLY A 270 6.75 20.30 12.55
CA GLY A 270 5.35 20.31 12.88
C GLY A 270 4.71 18.97 12.52
N PHE A 271 3.91 18.41 13.41
CA PHE A 271 3.18 17.16 13.16
C PHE A 271 1.68 17.46 13.12
N ASP A 272 0.99 16.83 12.19
CA ASP A 272 -0.46 16.67 12.29
C ASP A 272 -0.74 15.50 13.25
N ASN A 273 -1.75 15.63 14.11
CA ASN A 273 -2.16 14.55 14.97
C ASN A 273 -2.60 13.35 14.12
N PRO A 274 -2.08 12.13 14.38
CA PRO A 274 -2.59 10.94 13.73
C PRO A 274 -4.06 10.72 14.11
N LEU A 275 -4.76 9.92 13.31
CA LEU A 275 -6.08 9.42 13.67
C LEU A 275 -5.99 8.69 15.01
N ASP A 276 -6.82 9.11 15.96
CA ASP A 276 -6.90 8.47 17.27
C ASP A 276 -7.71 7.17 17.16
N LEU A 277 -7.01 6.06 16.91
CA LEU A 277 -7.63 4.74 16.84
C LEU A 277 -8.11 4.25 18.21
N GLU A 278 -7.53 4.70 19.32
CA GLU A 278 -7.99 4.32 20.65
C GLU A 278 -9.40 4.86 20.89
N TYR A 279 -9.66 6.12 20.46
CA TYR A 279 -11.01 6.69 20.49
C TYR A 279 -11.99 5.93 19.60
N GLU A 280 -11.62 5.61 18.38
CA GLU A 280 -12.46 4.82 17.47
C GLU A 280 -12.74 3.41 18.05
N TYR A 281 -11.74 2.76 18.61
CA TYR A 281 -11.86 1.41 19.16
C TYR A 281 -12.65 1.34 20.47
N ALA A 282 -12.69 2.43 21.22
CA ALA A 282 -13.55 2.52 22.41
C ALA A 282 -15.02 2.24 22.08
N ALA A 283 -15.49 2.62 20.89
CA ALA A 283 -16.84 2.31 20.43
C ALA A 283 -17.05 0.79 20.24
N ILE A 284 -16.06 0.05 19.76
CA ILE A 284 -16.11 -1.41 19.64
C ILE A 284 -16.28 -2.03 21.03
N LEU A 285 -15.49 -1.58 22.02
CA LEU A 285 -15.61 -2.06 23.39
C LEU A 285 -16.99 -1.72 24.01
N ASN A 286 -17.53 -0.54 23.70
CA ASN A 286 -18.89 -0.15 24.10
C ASN A 286 -19.97 -1.02 23.48
N MET A 287 -19.78 -1.52 22.25
CA MET A 287 -20.70 -2.50 21.64
C MET A 287 -20.75 -3.80 22.45
N TYR A 288 -19.63 -4.27 22.97
CA TYR A 288 -19.54 -5.44 23.85
C TYR A 288 -20.26 -5.19 25.19
N HIS A 289 -19.99 -4.06 25.83
CA HIS A 289 -20.66 -3.69 27.09
C HIS A 289 -22.20 -3.59 26.92
N SER A 290 -22.65 -3.02 25.80
CA SER A 290 -24.07 -2.87 25.51
C SER A 290 -24.73 -4.13 24.91
N LYS A 291 -23.96 -5.20 24.68
CA LYS A 291 -24.40 -6.44 23.99
C LYS A 291 -25.00 -6.21 22.60
N LYS A 292 -24.52 -5.18 21.89
CA LYS A 292 -24.95 -4.80 20.54
C LYS A 292 -23.80 -4.88 19.54
N VAL A 293 -23.04 -5.97 19.59
CA VAL A 293 -21.91 -6.18 18.67
C VAL A 293 -22.43 -6.52 17.28
N THR A 294 -21.98 -5.78 16.27
CA THR A 294 -22.36 -6.02 14.88
C THR A 294 -21.69 -7.29 14.34
N ALA A 295 -22.31 -7.91 13.32
CA ALA A 295 -21.74 -9.11 12.70
C ALA A 295 -20.32 -8.90 12.14
N PRO A 296 -19.99 -7.75 11.49
CA PRO A 296 -18.62 -7.48 11.08
C PRO A 296 -17.59 -7.50 12.22
N ILE A 297 -17.93 -6.93 13.36
CA ILE A 297 -17.03 -6.93 14.53
C ILE A 297 -16.90 -8.34 15.13
N GLN A 298 -18.00 -9.10 15.18
CA GLN A 298 -17.94 -10.50 15.61
C GLN A 298 -17.07 -11.34 14.66
N ALA A 299 -17.21 -11.17 13.34
CA ALA A 299 -16.40 -11.85 12.34
C ALA A 299 -14.93 -11.49 12.47
N PHE A 300 -14.61 -10.21 12.73
CA PHE A 300 -13.25 -9.75 12.96
C PHE A 300 -12.56 -10.49 14.11
N PHE A 301 -13.28 -10.73 15.21
CA PHE A 301 -12.73 -11.44 16.36
C PHE A 301 -12.95 -12.96 16.33
N GLY A 302 -13.54 -13.50 15.26
CA GLY A 302 -13.81 -14.93 15.13
C GLY A 302 -14.96 -15.41 16.04
N GLU A 303 -15.85 -14.52 16.43
CA GLU A 303 -17.01 -14.78 17.28
C GLU A 303 -18.32 -14.90 16.48
N TYR A 304 -18.23 -14.77 15.16
CA TYR A 304 -19.35 -14.88 14.25
C TYR A 304 -19.64 -16.35 13.94
N LEU A 305 -20.62 -16.92 14.70
CA LEU A 305 -20.93 -18.35 14.66
C LEU A 305 -22.20 -18.67 13.87
N LYS A 306 -22.92 -17.64 13.41
CA LYS A 306 -24.17 -17.82 12.68
C LYS A 306 -24.25 -16.85 11.53
N ARG A 307 -24.58 -17.37 10.35
CA ARG A 307 -24.91 -16.56 9.17
C ARG A 307 -26.42 -16.33 9.11
N PRO A 308 -26.96 -15.26 9.72
CA PRO A 308 -28.39 -15.01 9.72
C PRO A 308 -28.86 -14.65 8.32
N VAL A 309 -29.85 -15.37 7.83
CA VAL A 309 -30.47 -15.07 6.54
C VAL A 309 -31.63 -14.09 6.78
N ARG A 310 -31.58 -12.96 6.10
CA ARG A 310 -32.71 -12.01 6.17
C ARG A 310 -33.94 -12.62 5.48
N ARG A 311 -35.02 -12.70 6.20
CA ARG A 311 -36.31 -13.22 5.67
C ARG A 311 -36.90 -12.30 4.59
N LYS A 312 -36.67 -10.99 4.69
CA LYS A 312 -37.15 -10.01 3.73
C LYS A 312 -36.37 -10.13 2.43
N GLN A 313 -37.07 -10.35 1.34
CA GLN A 313 -36.50 -10.34 -0.01
C GLN A 313 -36.26 -8.89 -0.45
N PHE A 314 -35.09 -8.65 -1.03
CA PHE A 314 -34.71 -7.35 -1.56
C PHE A 314 -34.68 -7.44 -3.09
N PRO A 315 -35.53 -6.72 -3.84
CA PRO A 315 -35.44 -6.68 -5.28
C PRO A 315 -34.05 -6.30 -5.75
N LEU A 316 -33.49 -7.03 -6.69
CA LEU A 316 -32.22 -6.69 -7.32
C LEU A 316 -32.50 -5.68 -8.43
N ASP A 317 -31.89 -4.49 -8.29
CA ASP A 317 -31.97 -3.43 -9.27
C ASP A 317 -30.58 -3.18 -9.87
N LEU A 318 -30.45 -3.51 -11.16
CA LEU A 318 -29.17 -3.49 -11.87
C LEU A 318 -29.13 -2.34 -12.87
N MET A 319 -27.96 -1.70 -12.96
CA MET A 319 -27.71 -0.63 -13.93
C MET A 319 -27.73 -1.13 -15.39
N ASN A 320 -27.29 -2.38 -15.59
CA ASN A 320 -27.23 -3.02 -16.90
C ASN A 320 -27.25 -4.54 -16.76
N ARG A 321 -27.49 -5.24 -17.85
CA ARG A 321 -27.49 -6.71 -17.91
C ARG A 321 -26.10 -7.33 -18.16
N LYS A 322 -25.05 -6.54 -18.17
CA LYS A 322 -23.67 -7.04 -18.32
C LYS A 322 -23.17 -7.60 -16.99
N VAL A 323 -23.86 -8.60 -16.48
CA VAL A 323 -23.55 -9.32 -15.23
C VAL A 323 -23.63 -10.81 -15.49
N ASN A 324 -22.81 -11.56 -14.80
CA ASN A 324 -22.80 -13.04 -14.80
C ASN A 324 -23.30 -13.59 -13.47
N LEU A 325 -23.43 -14.90 -13.37
CA LEU A 325 -23.91 -15.58 -12.17
C LEU A 325 -23.07 -15.29 -10.92
N ASP A 326 -21.73 -15.22 -11.04
CA ASP A 326 -20.84 -14.93 -9.90
C ASP A 326 -21.11 -13.52 -9.36
N GLN A 327 -21.23 -12.54 -10.24
CA GLN A 327 -21.56 -11.16 -9.86
C GLN A 327 -22.95 -11.06 -9.24
N LEU A 328 -23.95 -11.73 -9.80
CA LEU A 328 -25.31 -11.78 -9.26
C LEU A 328 -25.36 -12.43 -7.88
N LEU A 329 -24.60 -13.52 -7.68
CA LEU A 329 -24.44 -14.18 -6.40
C LEU A 329 -23.82 -13.23 -5.37
N ALA A 330 -22.76 -12.53 -5.72
CA ALA A 330 -22.11 -11.53 -4.86
C ALA A 330 -23.08 -10.42 -4.44
N ILE A 331 -23.85 -9.83 -5.39
CA ILE A 331 -24.83 -8.77 -5.12
C ILE A 331 -25.96 -9.31 -4.23
N ASN A 332 -26.49 -10.49 -4.52
CA ASN A 332 -27.55 -11.14 -3.75
C ASN A 332 -27.09 -11.43 -2.31
N ASN A 333 -25.86 -11.94 -2.15
CA ASN A 333 -25.29 -12.23 -0.85
C ASN A 333 -25.07 -10.97 -0.02
N ALA A 334 -24.60 -9.88 -0.62
CA ALA A 334 -24.43 -8.58 0.05
C ALA A 334 -25.77 -8.01 0.59
N MET A 335 -26.88 -8.28 -0.09
CA MET A 335 -28.20 -7.85 0.37
C MET A 335 -28.79 -8.76 1.44
N ARG A 336 -28.44 -10.04 1.45
CA ARG A 336 -29.06 -11.06 2.32
C ARG A 336 -28.28 -11.32 3.60
N TYR A 337 -26.94 -11.26 3.53
CA TYR A 337 -26.07 -11.65 4.63
C TYR A 337 -25.35 -10.44 5.22
N PRO A 338 -25.06 -10.48 6.52
CA PRO A 338 -24.27 -9.39 7.17
C PRO A 338 -22.81 -9.33 6.70
N MET A 339 -22.26 -10.47 6.30
CA MET A 339 -20.88 -10.58 5.80
C MET A 339 -20.88 -11.13 4.38
N THR A 340 -20.09 -10.53 3.51
CA THR A 340 -19.92 -10.98 2.12
C THR A 340 -18.48 -10.74 1.69
N TYR A 341 -17.85 -11.78 1.19
CA TYR A 341 -16.50 -11.72 0.64
C TYR A 341 -16.56 -11.93 -0.87
N VAL A 342 -15.89 -11.07 -1.59
CA VAL A 342 -15.82 -11.13 -3.05
C VAL A 342 -14.36 -11.10 -3.49
N GLN A 343 -13.86 -12.25 -3.92
CA GLN A 343 -12.58 -12.31 -4.58
C GLN A 343 -12.75 -11.89 -6.04
N GLY A 344 -12.12 -10.77 -6.39
CA GLY A 344 -12.19 -10.22 -7.73
C GLY A 344 -10.82 -10.14 -8.40
N PRO A 345 -10.41 -11.18 -9.12
CA PRO A 345 -9.21 -11.12 -9.96
C PRO A 345 -9.20 -9.93 -10.92
N PRO A 346 -8.05 -9.55 -11.48
CA PRO A 346 -7.98 -8.47 -12.46
C PRO A 346 -8.96 -8.69 -13.63
N GLY A 347 -9.67 -7.64 -14.03
CA GLY A 347 -10.55 -7.68 -15.20
C GLY A 347 -11.84 -8.51 -15.07
N THR A 348 -12.25 -8.89 -13.84
CA THR A 348 -13.49 -9.68 -13.61
C THR A 348 -14.72 -8.83 -13.27
N GLY A 349 -14.62 -7.50 -13.33
CA GLY A 349 -15.77 -6.61 -13.16
C GLY A 349 -16.10 -6.27 -11.70
N LYS A 350 -15.11 -6.21 -10.79
CA LYS A 350 -15.29 -5.74 -9.40
C LYS A 350 -16.10 -4.45 -9.31
N THR A 351 -15.67 -3.42 -10.03
CA THR A 351 -16.33 -2.10 -10.05
C THR A 351 -17.80 -2.21 -10.47
N ASN A 352 -18.10 -3.03 -11.50
CA ASN A 352 -19.50 -3.25 -11.94
C ASN A 352 -20.34 -3.93 -10.85
N THR A 353 -19.77 -4.92 -10.15
CA THR A 353 -20.42 -5.61 -9.03
C THR A 353 -20.73 -4.63 -7.90
N ILE A 354 -19.75 -3.80 -7.51
CA ILE A 354 -19.91 -2.76 -6.47
C ILE A 354 -21.01 -1.78 -6.88
N MET A 355 -20.98 -1.23 -8.09
CA MET A 355 -21.95 -0.27 -8.57
C MET A 355 -23.38 -0.84 -8.56
N ASN A 356 -23.56 -2.08 -9.00
CA ASN A 356 -24.86 -2.75 -8.97
C ASN A 356 -25.33 -3.05 -7.54
N THR A 357 -24.40 -3.36 -6.62
CA THR A 357 -24.72 -3.51 -5.18
C THR A 357 -25.19 -2.18 -4.59
N VAL A 358 -24.49 -1.08 -4.86
CA VAL A 358 -24.88 0.27 -4.43
C VAL A 358 -26.25 0.65 -4.98
N MET A 359 -26.54 0.38 -6.25
CA MET A 359 -27.85 0.65 -6.86
C MET A 359 -28.96 -0.18 -6.23
N THR A 360 -28.71 -1.47 -6.02
CA THR A 360 -29.66 -2.35 -5.36
C THR A 360 -29.93 -1.89 -3.92
N ALA A 361 -28.90 -1.49 -3.18
CA ALA A 361 -29.05 -0.95 -1.83
C ALA A 361 -29.87 0.35 -1.83
N PHE A 362 -29.57 1.28 -2.76
CA PHE A 362 -30.28 2.54 -2.91
C PHE A 362 -31.78 2.37 -3.16
N PHE A 363 -32.18 1.50 -4.09
CA PHE A 363 -33.59 1.23 -4.38
C PHE A 363 -34.31 0.46 -3.26
N ASN A 364 -33.57 -0.14 -2.34
CA ASN A 364 -34.10 -0.78 -1.13
C ASN A 364 -34.01 0.10 0.11
N ASP A 365 -33.89 1.43 -0.07
CA ASP A 365 -33.82 2.44 1.00
C ASP A 365 -32.71 2.17 2.03
N ARG A 366 -31.55 1.61 1.58
CA ARG A 366 -30.40 1.34 2.43
C ARG A 366 -29.31 2.38 2.27
N THR A 367 -28.70 2.69 3.37
CA THR A 367 -27.53 3.57 3.42
C THR A 367 -26.23 2.78 3.21
N VAL A 368 -25.31 3.33 2.40
CA VAL A 368 -24.06 2.69 2.05
C VAL A 368 -22.88 3.61 2.32
N LEU A 369 -21.89 3.10 3.05
CA LEU A 369 -20.56 3.68 3.14
C LEU A 369 -19.65 2.91 2.18
N PHE A 370 -19.21 3.57 1.12
CA PHE A 370 -18.23 3.02 0.19
C PHE A 370 -16.83 3.50 0.57
N ALA A 371 -15.93 2.60 0.91
CA ALA A 371 -14.62 2.90 1.42
C ALA A 371 -13.51 2.15 0.67
N SER A 372 -12.33 2.73 0.63
CA SER A 372 -11.08 2.10 0.18
C SER A 372 -9.90 2.77 0.88
N ASN A 373 -8.74 2.13 0.87
CA ASN A 373 -7.53 2.77 1.38
C ASN A 373 -7.04 3.89 0.46
N ASN A 374 -7.21 3.71 -0.86
CA ASN A 374 -6.76 4.63 -1.90
C ASN A 374 -7.91 5.46 -2.48
N ASN A 375 -7.58 6.65 -3.00
CA ASN A 375 -8.57 7.52 -3.64
C ASN A 375 -9.06 6.96 -4.97
N HIS A 376 -8.19 6.37 -5.78
CA HIS A 376 -8.50 5.95 -7.15
C HIS A 376 -9.74 5.04 -7.28
N PRO A 377 -9.91 3.94 -6.49
CA PRO A 377 -11.11 3.10 -6.60
C PRO A 377 -12.39 3.86 -6.24
N ILE A 378 -12.28 4.79 -5.29
CA ILE A 378 -13.43 5.60 -4.85
C ILE A 378 -13.84 6.59 -5.94
N ASP A 379 -12.85 7.28 -6.50
CA ASP A 379 -13.09 8.29 -7.53
C ASP A 379 -13.59 7.64 -8.82
N GLU A 380 -13.11 6.44 -9.18
CA GLU A 380 -13.60 5.67 -10.32
C GLU A 380 -15.11 5.34 -10.21
N VAL A 381 -15.53 4.77 -9.07
CA VAL A 381 -16.95 4.46 -8.83
C VAL A 381 -17.79 5.75 -8.82
N TYR A 382 -17.30 6.77 -8.12
CA TYR A 382 -17.99 8.05 -7.99
C TYR A 382 -18.22 8.72 -9.33
N GLU A 383 -17.21 8.82 -10.17
CA GLU A 383 -17.31 9.43 -11.50
C GLU A 383 -18.22 8.63 -12.44
N LYS A 384 -18.14 7.30 -12.41
CA LYS A 384 -19.04 6.44 -13.19
C LYS A 384 -20.50 6.65 -12.79
N MET A 385 -20.79 6.79 -11.48
CA MET A 385 -22.14 7.09 -11.00
C MET A 385 -22.65 8.47 -11.45
N ARG A 386 -21.78 9.46 -11.54
CA ARG A 386 -22.13 10.80 -12.06
C ARG A 386 -22.34 10.87 -13.57
N GLN A 387 -21.81 9.92 -14.32
CA GLN A 387 -22.01 9.83 -15.76
C GLN A 387 -23.38 9.27 -16.14
N LEU A 388 -24.17 8.78 -15.21
CA LEU A 388 -25.51 8.27 -15.45
C LEU A 388 -26.42 9.37 -15.99
N ARG A 389 -27.21 9.04 -17.01
CA ARG A 389 -28.05 10.01 -17.71
C ARG A 389 -29.47 9.48 -17.88
N TYR A 390 -30.43 10.39 -17.81
CA TYR A 390 -31.81 10.16 -18.20
C TYR A 390 -32.21 11.15 -19.27
N ARG A 391 -32.59 10.66 -20.42
CA ARG A 391 -32.92 11.49 -21.62
C ARG A 391 -31.84 12.55 -21.93
N GLY A 392 -30.58 12.14 -21.91
CA GLY A 392 -29.44 12.99 -22.18
C GLY A 392 -28.99 13.94 -21.05
N LYS A 393 -29.77 14.08 -19.96
CA LYS A 393 -29.45 14.92 -18.81
C LYS A 393 -28.78 14.08 -17.70
N PRO A 394 -27.79 14.62 -16.97
CA PRO A 394 -27.19 13.91 -15.83
C PRO A 394 -28.24 13.63 -14.74
N ILE A 395 -28.27 12.39 -14.24
CA ILE A 395 -29.12 12.02 -13.12
C ILE A 395 -28.50 12.62 -11.84
N PRO A 396 -29.28 13.31 -10.99
CA PRO A 396 -28.76 13.88 -9.75
C PRO A 396 -28.68 12.78 -8.67
N PHE A 397 -27.77 11.81 -8.86
CA PHE A 397 -27.64 10.68 -7.93
C PHE A 397 -27.13 11.13 -6.56
N PRO A 398 -27.80 10.76 -5.43
CA PRO A 398 -27.51 11.28 -4.11
C PRO A 398 -26.35 10.52 -3.45
N MET A 399 -25.19 10.56 -4.07
CA MET A 399 -23.92 10.03 -3.58
C MET A 399 -22.94 11.19 -3.38
N ILE A 400 -22.28 11.26 -2.24
CA ILE A 400 -21.33 12.32 -1.90
C ILE A 400 -19.95 11.73 -1.62
N ARG A 401 -18.92 12.39 -2.15
CA ARG A 401 -17.52 12.08 -1.92
C ARG A 401 -16.98 12.96 -0.79
N LEU A 402 -16.70 12.37 0.37
CA LEU A 402 -16.06 13.05 1.52
C LEU A 402 -14.58 12.64 1.62
N GLY A 403 -13.76 13.48 2.22
CA GLY A 403 -12.33 13.24 2.34
C GLY A 403 -11.61 14.33 3.12
N ASN A 404 -10.51 14.85 2.55
CA ASN A 404 -9.79 16.02 3.09
C ASN A 404 -10.61 17.31 2.92
N LYS A 405 -10.10 18.45 3.40
CA LYS A 405 -10.78 19.75 3.33
C LYS A 405 -11.23 20.12 1.92
N ASP A 406 -10.38 19.91 0.93
CA ASP A 406 -10.69 20.26 -0.47
C ASP A 406 -11.83 19.41 -1.01
N MET A 407 -11.85 18.13 -0.66
CA MET A 407 -12.93 17.21 -1.04
C MET A 407 -14.24 17.58 -0.38
N VAL A 408 -14.22 17.96 0.89
CA VAL A 408 -15.42 18.44 1.60
C VAL A 408 -15.92 19.74 0.98
N SER A 409 -15.06 20.70 0.68
CA SER A 409 -15.45 21.95 0.02
C SER A 409 -16.10 21.68 -1.35
N LYS A 410 -15.51 20.80 -2.17
CA LYS A 410 -16.09 20.39 -3.45
C LYS A 410 -17.44 19.69 -3.26
N ALA A 411 -17.58 18.83 -2.26
CA ALA A 411 -18.81 18.14 -1.95
C ALA A 411 -19.95 19.13 -1.58
N LEU A 412 -19.65 20.17 -0.81
CA LEU A 412 -20.62 21.21 -0.46
C LEU A 412 -21.08 22.02 -1.70
N ASP A 413 -20.17 22.35 -2.60
CA ASP A 413 -20.52 23.00 -3.88
C ASP A 413 -21.40 22.11 -4.73
N GLU A 414 -21.10 20.83 -4.77
CA GLU A 414 -21.89 19.84 -5.49
C GLU A 414 -23.28 19.65 -4.92
N ILE A 415 -23.41 19.54 -3.59
CA ILE A 415 -24.72 19.49 -2.90
C ILE A 415 -25.55 20.71 -3.27
N ARG A 416 -24.93 21.90 -3.29
CA ARG A 416 -25.60 23.14 -3.70
C ARG A 416 -26.11 23.03 -5.13
N VAL A 417 -25.29 22.58 -6.07
CA VAL A 417 -25.69 22.42 -7.49
C VAL A 417 -26.81 21.40 -7.65
N LEU A 418 -26.72 20.24 -6.96
CA LEU A 418 -27.74 19.21 -6.99
C LEU A 418 -29.09 19.73 -6.44
N TYR A 419 -29.05 20.46 -5.34
CA TYR A 419 -30.28 21.04 -4.76
C TYR A 419 -30.90 22.09 -5.65
N GLU A 420 -30.12 23.05 -6.17
CA GLU A 420 -30.62 24.09 -7.08
C GLU A 420 -31.27 23.50 -8.35
N ARG A 421 -30.71 22.44 -8.90
CA ARG A 421 -31.27 21.75 -10.07
C ARG A 421 -32.57 21.00 -9.77
N THR A 422 -32.76 20.52 -8.56
CA THR A 422 -33.85 19.60 -8.21
C THR A 422 -35.03 20.29 -7.51
N LYS A 423 -34.84 21.42 -6.84
CA LYS A 423 -35.82 22.06 -5.98
C LYS A 423 -37.17 22.41 -6.68
N SER A 424 -37.13 22.74 -7.99
CA SER A 424 -38.29 23.12 -8.78
C SER A 424 -38.92 21.96 -9.53
N ILE A 425 -38.33 20.77 -9.56
CA ILE A 425 -38.84 19.64 -10.34
C ILE A 425 -39.99 18.96 -9.55
N PRO A 426 -41.17 18.79 -10.11
CA PRO A 426 -42.27 18.06 -9.44
C PRO A 426 -41.91 16.57 -9.36
N VAL A 427 -42.26 15.93 -8.24
CA VAL A 427 -42.08 14.49 -8.02
C VAL A 427 -43.43 13.82 -7.94
N TYR A 428 -43.65 12.79 -8.74
CA TYR A 428 -44.88 12.02 -8.77
C TYR A 428 -44.65 10.65 -8.09
N ASP A 429 -45.18 10.46 -6.88
CA ASP A 429 -44.96 9.23 -6.07
C ASP A 429 -45.72 8.00 -6.61
N ALA A 430 -46.81 8.21 -7.34
CA ALA A 430 -47.81 7.16 -7.63
C ALA A 430 -47.36 6.03 -8.58
N THR A 431 -46.24 6.22 -9.31
CA THR A 431 -45.77 5.26 -10.33
C THR A 431 -44.72 4.29 -9.85
N LEU A 432 -44.01 4.61 -8.76
CA LEU A 432 -42.86 3.83 -8.27
C LEU A 432 -43.26 2.55 -7.53
N ASP A 433 -44.37 2.54 -6.81
CA ASP A 433 -44.77 1.42 -5.94
C ASP A 433 -45.45 0.26 -6.67
N LYS A 434 -46.08 0.49 -7.81
CA LYS A 434 -46.92 -0.52 -8.51
C LYS A 434 -46.16 -1.76 -9.01
N LYS A 435 -44.84 -1.69 -9.24
CA LYS A 435 -44.05 -2.82 -9.76
C LYS A 435 -43.21 -3.51 -8.72
N ARG A 436 -43.20 -3.01 -7.49
CA ARG A 436 -42.36 -3.59 -6.41
C ARG A 436 -42.70 -5.06 -6.11
N ASP A 437 -43.99 -5.40 -6.08
CA ASP A 437 -44.45 -6.76 -5.81
C ASP A 437 -44.06 -7.75 -6.90
N GLN A 438 -44.08 -7.34 -8.18
CA GLN A 438 -43.67 -8.19 -9.28
C GLN A 438 -42.14 -8.41 -9.25
N LYS A 439 -41.37 -7.37 -8.94
CA LYS A 439 -39.89 -7.48 -8.76
C LYS A 439 -39.54 -8.41 -7.60
N VAL A 440 -40.26 -8.35 -6.49
CA VAL A 440 -40.05 -9.25 -5.33
C VAL A 440 -40.27 -10.73 -5.71
N LYS A 441 -41.31 -11.06 -6.51
CA LYS A 441 -41.52 -12.44 -6.96
C LYS A 441 -40.35 -12.94 -7.83
N ARG A 442 -39.97 -12.16 -8.85
CA ARG A 442 -38.82 -12.50 -9.72
C ARG A 442 -37.52 -12.64 -8.92
N THR A 443 -37.28 -11.74 -7.96
CA THR A 443 -36.11 -11.82 -7.08
C THR A 443 -36.13 -13.10 -6.24
N THR A 444 -37.31 -13.56 -5.79
CA THR A 444 -37.42 -14.81 -5.03
C THR A 444 -37.02 -16.01 -5.89
N GLU A 445 -37.44 -16.05 -7.14
CA GLU A 445 -37.06 -17.08 -8.09
C GLU A 445 -35.56 -17.01 -8.41
N LEU A 446 -35.03 -15.83 -8.66
CA LEU A 446 -33.61 -15.60 -8.88
C LEU A 446 -32.78 -16.00 -7.66
N THR A 447 -33.21 -15.66 -6.47
CA THR A 447 -32.51 -16.07 -5.23
C THR A 447 -32.42 -17.58 -5.09
N ARG A 448 -33.53 -18.32 -5.37
CA ARG A 448 -33.52 -19.78 -5.35
C ARG A 448 -32.57 -20.38 -6.39
N LEU A 449 -32.49 -19.74 -7.56
CA LEU A 449 -31.56 -20.16 -8.60
C LEU A 449 -30.10 -19.91 -8.17
N LEU A 450 -29.84 -18.77 -7.56
CA LEU A 450 -28.49 -18.44 -7.05
C LEU A 450 -28.09 -19.32 -5.84
N GLU A 451 -29.04 -19.72 -4.98
CA GLU A 451 -28.78 -20.70 -3.90
C GLU A 451 -28.36 -22.08 -4.47
N LYS A 452 -29.02 -22.54 -5.52
CA LYS A 452 -28.61 -23.78 -6.21
C LYS A 452 -27.25 -23.63 -6.89
N TYR A 453 -26.97 -22.45 -7.43
CA TYR A 453 -25.70 -22.18 -8.06
C TYR A 453 -24.56 -22.15 -7.03
N ASP A 454 -24.77 -21.55 -5.87
CA ASP A 454 -23.85 -21.55 -4.73
C ASP A 454 -23.55 -23.00 -4.26
N GLU A 455 -24.61 -23.83 -4.14
CA GLU A 455 -24.48 -25.28 -3.84
C GLU A 455 -23.62 -26.00 -4.91
N ILE A 456 -23.77 -25.68 -6.20
CA ILE A 456 -22.94 -26.26 -7.27
C ILE A 456 -21.47 -25.87 -7.09
N LEU A 457 -21.18 -24.62 -6.74
CA LEU A 457 -19.82 -24.15 -6.53
C LEU A 457 -19.14 -24.88 -5.37
N ASP A 458 -19.83 -24.98 -4.22
CA ASP A 458 -19.36 -25.72 -3.05
C ASP A 458 -19.11 -27.21 -3.37
N LEU A 459 -20.04 -27.87 -4.06
CA LEU A 459 -19.88 -29.25 -4.45
C LEU A 459 -18.71 -29.46 -5.44
N ARG A 460 -18.49 -28.56 -6.38
CA ARG A 460 -17.36 -28.64 -7.31
C ARG A 460 -16.03 -28.48 -6.58
N GLU A 461 -15.93 -27.54 -5.67
CA GLU A 461 -14.72 -27.35 -4.86
C GLU A 461 -14.42 -28.59 -4.00
N ARG A 462 -15.42 -29.12 -3.31
CA ARG A 462 -15.26 -30.36 -2.53
C ARG A 462 -14.87 -31.57 -3.41
N ARG A 463 -15.40 -31.63 -4.62
CA ARG A 463 -15.04 -32.66 -5.60
C ARG A 463 -13.57 -32.58 -5.97
N GLU A 464 -13.10 -31.39 -6.36
CA GLU A 464 -11.69 -31.15 -6.72
C GLU A 464 -10.75 -31.55 -5.59
N ILE A 465 -11.03 -31.08 -4.37
CA ILE A 465 -10.19 -31.37 -3.20
C ILE A 465 -10.19 -32.88 -2.89
N THR A 466 -11.38 -33.55 -2.94
CA THR A 466 -11.48 -34.99 -2.67
C THR A 466 -10.74 -35.79 -3.74
N GLN A 467 -10.79 -35.34 -4.99
CA GLN A 467 -10.11 -35.97 -6.10
C GLN A 467 -8.59 -35.84 -5.98
N HIS A 468 -8.10 -34.66 -5.66
CA HIS A 468 -6.67 -34.38 -5.41
C HIS A 468 -6.12 -35.23 -4.25
N LEU A 469 -6.89 -35.35 -3.17
CA LEU A 469 -6.53 -36.19 -2.02
C LEU A 469 -6.51 -37.69 -2.34
N LEU A 470 -7.27 -38.13 -3.33
CA LEU A 470 -7.21 -39.54 -3.83
C LEU A 470 -5.96 -39.77 -4.69
N GLU A 471 -5.53 -38.77 -5.46
CA GLU A 471 -4.36 -38.84 -6.35
C GLU A 471 -3.03 -38.78 -5.57
N GLU A 472 -2.92 -37.96 -4.51
CA GLU A 472 -1.69 -37.78 -3.75
C GLU A 472 -1.39 -38.84 -2.70
N ASN A 473 -2.36 -39.62 -2.26
CA ASN A 473 -2.15 -40.51 -1.11
C ASN A 473 -2.06 -42.01 -1.49
N HIS A 474 -0.89 -42.55 -1.32
CA HIS A 474 -0.63 -43.97 -1.19
C HIS A 474 -1.08 -44.55 0.19
N GLN A 475 -2.02 -43.87 0.88
CA GLN A 475 -2.39 -44.24 2.25
C GLN A 475 -3.71 -45.06 2.34
N LEU A 476 -3.65 -46.12 3.13
CA LEU A 476 -4.71 -46.92 3.75
C LEU A 476 -6.03 -47.11 2.97
N ASN A 477 -6.32 -48.35 2.54
CA ASN A 477 -7.50 -48.77 1.78
C ASN A 477 -8.84 -48.23 2.30
N PHE A 478 -9.02 -48.06 3.62
CA PHE A 478 -10.26 -47.57 4.23
C PHE A 478 -10.55 -46.08 3.89
N GLN A 479 -9.53 -45.23 3.88
CA GLN A 479 -9.73 -43.80 3.54
C GLN A 479 -10.04 -43.66 2.05
N PHE A 480 -9.50 -44.55 1.22
CA PHE A 480 -9.76 -44.56 -0.22
C PHE A 480 -11.21 -44.91 -0.52
N GLU A 481 -11.77 -45.92 0.15
CA GLU A 481 -13.18 -46.33 -0.01
C GLU A 481 -14.15 -45.23 0.49
N LEU A 482 -13.84 -44.56 1.61
CA LEU A 482 -14.68 -43.50 2.14
C LEU A 482 -14.71 -42.28 1.20
N ARG A 483 -13.57 -41.89 0.69
CA ARG A 483 -13.44 -40.79 -0.28
C ARG A 483 -14.12 -41.14 -1.63
N GLY A 484 -14.01 -42.37 -2.10
CA GLY A 484 -14.72 -42.81 -3.26
C GLY A 484 -16.26 -42.73 -3.14
N LYS A 485 -16.80 -43.06 -1.94
CA LYS A 485 -18.22 -42.86 -1.64
C LYS A 485 -18.63 -41.41 -1.61
N GLN A 486 -17.80 -40.58 -0.99
CA GLN A 486 -18.02 -39.10 -0.96
C GLN A 486 -18.05 -38.51 -2.37
N LEU A 487 -17.11 -38.88 -3.24
CA LEU A 487 -17.11 -38.44 -4.65
C LEU A 487 -18.40 -38.88 -5.38
N SER A 488 -18.81 -40.11 -5.21
CA SER A 488 -20.03 -40.62 -5.86
C SER A 488 -21.29 -39.88 -5.38
N GLU A 489 -21.34 -39.51 -4.13
CA GLU A 489 -22.47 -38.71 -3.58
C GLU A 489 -22.46 -37.29 -4.10
N ILE A 490 -21.29 -36.65 -4.17
CA ILE A 490 -21.12 -35.33 -4.77
C ILE A 490 -21.53 -35.33 -6.25
N ASP A 491 -21.07 -36.30 -7.03
CA ASP A 491 -21.42 -36.43 -8.46
C ASP A 491 -22.93 -36.69 -8.65
N ARG A 492 -23.54 -37.48 -7.80
CA ARG A 492 -24.99 -37.66 -7.81
C ARG A 492 -25.72 -36.35 -7.57
N ARG A 493 -25.31 -35.58 -6.55
CA ARG A 493 -25.96 -34.32 -6.19
C ARG A 493 -25.79 -33.29 -7.29
N LEU A 494 -24.62 -33.16 -7.89
CA LEU A 494 -24.37 -32.29 -9.04
C LEU A 494 -25.30 -32.62 -10.22
N ASN A 495 -25.50 -33.90 -10.51
CA ASN A 495 -26.40 -34.35 -11.57
C ASN A 495 -27.88 -34.05 -11.25
N GLU A 496 -28.30 -34.12 -9.98
CA GLU A 496 -29.66 -33.79 -9.55
C GLU A 496 -29.98 -32.30 -9.72
N ILE A 497 -29.00 -31.41 -9.42
CA ILE A 497 -29.19 -29.96 -9.56
C ILE A 497 -29.17 -29.55 -11.02
N GLY A 498 -28.33 -30.20 -11.83
CA GLY A 498 -28.15 -29.85 -13.24
C GLY A 498 -27.29 -28.62 -13.47
N GLU A 499 -27.12 -28.23 -14.74
CA GLU A 499 -26.34 -27.03 -15.12
C GLU A 499 -27.20 -25.76 -15.05
N ILE A 500 -26.67 -24.73 -14.43
CA ILE A 500 -27.27 -23.38 -14.38
C ILE A 500 -26.40 -22.45 -15.21
N ARG A 501 -27.03 -21.67 -16.13
CA ARG A 501 -26.36 -20.76 -17.04
C ARG A 501 -26.75 -19.31 -16.76
N ASP A 502 -25.90 -18.38 -17.20
CA ASP A 502 -26.16 -16.93 -17.08
C ASP A 502 -27.51 -16.53 -17.68
N GLU A 503 -27.91 -17.14 -18.82
CA GLU A 503 -29.19 -16.84 -19.46
C GLU A 503 -30.40 -17.17 -18.56
N ASP A 504 -30.31 -18.18 -17.70
CA ASP A 504 -31.40 -18.56 -16.81
C ASP A 504 -31.64 -17.49 -15.75
N ALA A 505 -30.55 -16.91 -15.23
CA ALA A 505 -30.64 -15.79 -14.30
C ALA A 505 -31.08 -14.48 -14.99
N LEU A 506 -30.53 -14.19 -16.18
CA LEU A 506 -30.84 -12.96 -16.92
C LEU A 506 -32.31 -12.87 -17.37
N ARG A 507 -32.99 -14.01 -17.59
CA ARG A 507 -34.46 -14.05 -17.87
C ARG A 507 -35.30 -13.58 -16.68
N LEU A 508 -34.79 -13.70 -15.46
CA LEU A 508 -35.49 -13.31 -14.23
C LEU A 508 -35.28 -11.83 -13.89
N ILE A 509 -34.33 -11.16 -14.56
CA ILE A 509 -33.98 -9.75 -14.36
C ILE A 509 -34.81 -8.89 -15.31
N ASP A 510 -35.28 -7.73 -14.84
CA ASP A 510 -36.05 -6.77 -15.63
C ASP A 510 -35.16 -6.14 -16.71
N ASP A 511 -35.71 -5.98 -17.93
CA ASP A 511 -34.96 -5.66 -19.15
C ASP A 511 -35.07 -4.17 -19.56
N ASN A 512 -35.84 -3.38 -18.81
CA ASN A 512 -36.19 -2.04 -19.25
C ASN A 512 -35.22 -1.00 -18.69
N GLU A 513 -34.13 -0.74 -19.41
CA GLU A 513 -33.12 0.27 -19.05
C GLU A 513 -33.72 1.68 -18.95
N ASP A 514 -34.63 2.06 -19.86
CA ASP A 514 -35.31 3.37 -19.82
C ASP A 514 -36.12 3.54 -18.54
N GLU A 515 -36.78 2.48 -18.13
CA GLU A 515 -37.56 2.48 -16.88
C GLU A 515 -36.66 2.53 -15.65
N PHE A 516 -35.56 1.82 -15.64
CA PHE A 516 -34.55 1.91 -14.57
C PHE A 516 -34.01 3.33 -14.43
N GLN A 517 -33.60 3.97 -15.55
CA GLN A 517 -33.11 5.35 -15.54
C GLN A 517 -34.17 6.35 -15.11
N LEU A 518 -35.42 6.14 -15.50
CA LEU A 518 -36.58 6.95 -15.07
C LEU A 518 -36.72 6.90 -13.54
N TYR A 519 -36.79 5.68 -12.97
CA TYR A 519 -36.93 5.50 -11.52
C TYR A 519 -35.74 6.04 -10.77
N LEU A 520 -34.52 5.81 -11.26
CA LEU A 520 -33.31 6.34 -10.65
C LEU A 520 -33.34 7.86 -10.58
N ASN A 521 -33.71 8.51 -11.69
CA ASN A 521 -33.80 9.98 -11.77
C ASN A 521 -34.81 10.55 -10.76
N PHE A 522 -36.04 10.01 -10.71
CA PHE A 522 -37.07 10.55 -9.83
C PHE A 522 -36.83 10.21 -8.35
N THR A 523 -36.31 9.01 -8.04
CA THR A 523 -35.91 8.64 -6.68
C THR A 523 -34.79 9.53 -6.18
N SER A 524 -33.79 9.79 -7.03
CA SER A 524 -32.70 10.70 -6.69
C SER A 524 -33.17 12.11 -6.40
N ILE A 525 -34.05 12.66 -7.26
CA ILE A 525 -34.66 13.98 -7.06
C ILE A 525 -35.45 14.04 -5.75
N LYS A 526 -36.21 12.99 -5.41
CA LYS A 526 -36.97 12.89 -4.17
C LYS A 526 -36.05 12.99 -2.94
N HIS A 527 -34.93 12.28 -2.94
CA HIS A 527 -33.95 12.35 -1.86
C HIS A 527 -33.38 13.75 -1.67
N ILE A 528 -32.90 14.38 -2.74
CA ILE A 528 -32.25 15.71 -2.66
C ILE A 528 -33.23 16.81 -2.28
N LYS A 529 -34.48 16.75 -2.75
CA LYS A 529 -35.51 17.75 -2.40
C LYS A 529 -35.83 17.84 -0.90
N ARG A 530 -35.51 16.78 -0.11
CA ARG A 530 -35.65 16.81 1.34
C ARG A 530 -34.79 17.91 1.99
N LEU A 531 -33.71 18.36 1.36
CA LEU A 531 -32.93 19.52 1.85
C LEU A 531 -33.81 20.78 2.08
N GLY A 532 -34.90 20.93 1.36
CA GLY A 532 -35.84 22.03 1.56
C GLY A 532 -36.74 21.97 2.83
N GLU A 533 -36.70 20.84 3.56
CA GLU A 533 -37.45 20.69 4.81
C GLU A 533 -36.77 21.51 5.95
N THR A 534 -37.59 22.01 6.89
CA THR A 534 -37.15 22.91 7.97
C THR A 534 -36.01 22.35 8.81
N LYS A 535 -35.93 21.04 8.99
CA LYS A 535 -34.88 20.35 9.77
C LYS A 535 -33.47 20.41 9.14
N TYR A 536 -33.35 20.78 7.87
CA TYR A 536 -32.07 20.92 7.17
C TYR A 536 -31.59 22.36 7.03
N GLN A 537 -32.23 23.32 7.66
CA GLN A 537 -31.90 24.74 7.56
C GLN A 537 -30.47 25.05 7.94
N ASP A 538 -29.97 24.40 9.00
CA ASP A 538 -28.59 24.61 9.43
C ASP A 538 -27.56 24.03 8.45
N LEU A 539 -27.86 22.89 7.85
CA LEU A 539 -27.05 22.34 6.77
C LEU A 539 -27.07 23.26 5.53
N LEU A 540 -28.26 23.78 5.17
CA LEU A 540 -28.37 24.73 4.06
C LEU A 540 -27.57 26.01 4.28
N LYS A 541 -27.55 26.56 5.50
CA LYS A 541 -26.69 27.71 5.83
C LYS A 541 -25.24 27.44 5.49
N VAL A 542 -24.71 26.29 5.91
CA VAL A 542 -23.33 25.88 5.63
C VAL A 542 -23.08 25.67 4.12
N ILE A 543 -24.01 25.04 3.41
CA ILE A 543 -23.92 24.80 1.95
C ILE A 543 -23.83 26.13 1.19
N TYR A 544 -24.56 27.17 1.64
CA TYR A 544 -24.59 28.49 0.97
C TYR A 544 -23.52 29.47 1.47
N MET A 545 -22.68 29.10 2.46
CA MET A 545 -21.51 29.90 2.81
C MET A 545 -20.56 30.03 1.61
N ASP A 546 -19.77 31.11 1.63
CA ASP A 546 -18.79 31.35 0.57
C ASP A 546 -17.77 30.19 0.52
N ARG A 547 -17.35 29.86 -0.68
CA ARG A 547 -16.37 28.79 -0.91
C ARG A 547 -15.03 29.08 -0.23
N ASP A 548 -14.64 30.34 -0.22
CA ASP A 548 -13.37 30.79 0.32
C ASP A 548 -13.43 31.06 1.84
N ASP A 549 -14.59 30.84 2.47
CA ASP A 549 -14.74 30.97 3.92
C ASP A 549 -14.07 29.77 4.63
N PRO A 550 -13.01 30.02 5.42
CA PRO A 550 -12.28 28.95 6.11
C PRO A 550 -13.15 28.17 7.11
N GLU A 551 -14.22 28.81 7.64
CA GLU A 551 -15.14 28.21 8.60
C GLU A 551 -16.15 27.24 7.96
N ARG A 552 -16.38 27.30 6.67
CA ARG A 552 -17.40 26.49 5.98
C ARG A 552 -17.19 25.00 6.20
N VAL A 553 -15.95 24.52 6.02
CA VAL A 553 -15.60 23.10 6.18
C VAL A 553 -15.66 22.70 7.65
N ASN A 554 -15.23 23.57 8.56
CA ASN A 554 -15.26 23.30 10.00
C ASN A 554 -16.71 23.18 10.49
N GLN A 555 -17.60 24.09 10.08
CA GLN A 555 -19.03 24.02 10.43
C GLN A 555 -19.70 22.79 9.85
N PHE A 556 -19.33 22.34 8.66
CA PHE A 556 -19.84 21.07 8.11
C PHE A 556 -19.35 19.87 8.92
N ASN A 557 -18.06 19.81 9.28
CA ASN A 557 -17.53 18.76 10.12
C ASN A 557 -18.21 18.76 11.51
N GLN A 558 -18.43 19.93 12.09
CA GLN A 558 -19.17 20.08 13.35
C GLN A 558 -20.62 19.64 13.21
N TYR A 559 -21.28 19.93 12.09
CA TYR A 559 -22.63 19.44 11.82
C TYR A 559 -22.67 17.91 11.79
N LEU A 560 -21.71 17.27 11.11
CA LEU A 560 -21.60 15.81 11.02
C LEU A 560 -21.09 15.13 12.30
N SER A 561 -20.48 15.85 13.27
CA SER A 561 -20.08 15.23 14.53
C SER A 561 -21.27 14.79 15.39
N ASN A 562 -22.44 15.38 15.18
CA ASN A 562 -23.65 14.99 15.87
C ASN A 562 -24.31 13.75 15.20
N PRO A 563 -24.51 12.63 15.92
CA PRO A 563 -25.14 11.42 15.37
C PRO A 563 -26.51 11.64 14.73
N ASP A 564 -27.35 12.47 15.31
CA ASP A 564 -28.67 12.77 14.78
C ASP A 564 -28.61 13.48 13.42
N ASN A 565 -27.63 14.38 13.27
CA ASN A 565 -27.38 15.08 12.02
C ASN A 565 -26.85 14.12 10.94
N VAL A 566 -26.00 13.16 11.31
CA VAL A 566 -25.56 12.11 10.38
C VAL A 566 -26.76 11.33 9.86
N HIS A 567 -27.65 10.86 10.75
CA HIS A 567 -28.88 10.17 10.34
C HIS A 567 -29.79 11.03 9.46
N GLN A 568 -29.90 12.34 9.72
CA GLN A 568 -30.65 13.25 8.86
C GLN A 568 -29.96 13.41 7.51
N PHE A 569 -28.65 13.61 7.49
CA PHE A 569 -27.86 13.74 6.26
C PHE A 569 -28.01 12.51 5.37
N LEU A 570 -27.96 11.30 5.92
CA LEU A 570 -28.12 10.04 5.21
C LEU A 570 -29.53 9.85 4.61
N LYS A 571 -30.57 10.53 5.13
CA LYS A 571 -31.90 10.55 4.49
C LYS A 571 -31.90 11.30 3.16
N VAL A 572 -30.99 12.22 2.97
CA VAL A 572 -30.80 12.99 1.72
C VAL A 572 -29.76 12.35 0.84
N PHE A 573 -28.62 12.02 1.41
CA PHE A 573 -27.46 11.42 0.74
C PHE A 573 -27.16 10.04 1.33
N PRO A 574 -27.91 9.01 0.94
CA PRO A 574 -27.81 7.67 1.52
C PRO A 574 -26.49 6.96 1.20
N ILE A 575 -25.72 7.50 0.24
CA ILE A 575 -24.48 6.90 -0.19
C ILE A 575 -23.34 7.89 0.03
N ILE A 576 -22.38 7.50 0.87
CA ILE A 576 -21.15 8.27 1.10
C ILE A 576 -19.96 7.46 0.62
N ALA A 577 -19.08 8.11 -0.14
CA ALA A 577 -17.81 7.56 -0.56
C ALA A 577 -16.67 8.26 0.18
N THR A 578 -15.70 7.51 0.73
CA THR A 578 -14.59 8.09 1.47
C THR A 578 -13.43 7.13 1.59
N THR A 579 -12.24 7.63 1.95
CA THR A 579 -11.11 6.75 2.31
C THR A 579 -11.31 6.18 3.72
N CYS A 580 -10.71 5.01 3.99
CA CYS A 580 -10.80 4.37 5.30
C CYS A 580 -10.39 5.33 6.42
N ILE A 581 -9.29 6.07 6.22
CA ILE A 581 -8.81 7.04 7.21
C ILE A 581 -9.77 8.23 7.40
N SER A 582 -10.45 8.68 6.33
CA SER A 582 -11.35 9.85 6.41
C SER A 582 -12.74 9.50 6.96
N ALA A 583 -13.07 8.23 7.10
CA ALA A 583 -14.35 7.78 7.63
C ALA A 583 -14.60 8.24 9.07
N HIS A 584 -13.54 8.52 9.85
CA HIS A 584 -13.66 9.07 11.22
C HIS A 584 -14.38 10.42 11.27
N ARG A 585 -14.46 11.15 10.16
CA ARG A 585 -15.16 12.44 10.07
C ARG A 585 -16.67 12.32 9.91
N ILE A 586 -17.18 11.10 9.78
CA ILE A 586 -18.61 10.83 9.63
C ILE A 586 -19.16 10.40 10.98
N GLY A 587 -19.48 11.37 11.81
CA GLY A 587 -20.01 11.18 13.15
C GLY A 587 -19.02 10.64 14.17
N ASP A 588 -19.42 10.66 15.43
CA ASP A 588 -18.72 9.96 16.50
C ASP A 588 -18.70 8.45 16.20
N PRO A 589 -17.71 7.70 16.74
CA PRO A 589 -17.62 6.27 16.47
C PRO A 589 -18.92 5.52 16.84
N GLY A 590 -19.59 4.94 15.85
CA GLY A 590 -20.87 4.26 16.02
C GLY A 590 -21.46 3.75 14.71
N VAL A 591 -22.56 3.03 14.76
CA VAL A 591 -23.21 2.45 13.58
C VAL A 591 -24.19 3.44 12.96
N TYR A 592 -23.98 3.80 11.70
CA TYR A 592 -24.79 4.76 10.93
C TYR A 592 -25.33 4.20 9.63
N PHE A 593 -24.62 3.23 9.03
CA PHE A 593 -24.92 2.70 7.72
C PHE A 593 -25.47 1.28 7.78
N ASP A 594 -26.42 0.99 6.92
CA ASP A 594 -26.91 -0.38 6.75
C ASP A 594 -25.83 -1.30 6.17
N MET A 595 -24.91 -0.75 5.36
CA MET A 595 -23.87 -1.51 4.69
C MET A 595 -22.60 -0.70 4.52
N VAL A 596 -21.46 -1.34 4.77
CA VAL A 596 -20.13 -0.87 4.36
C VAL A 596 -19.65 -1.73 3.21
N ILE A 597 -19.20 -1.10 2.12
CA ILE A 597 -18.54 -1.77 1.00
C ILE A 597 -17.11 -1.29 0.97
N MET A 598 -16.16 -2.21 1.09
CA MET A 598 -14.73 -1.88 0.99
C MET A 598 -14.15 -2.49 -0.28
N ASP A 599 -13.64 -1.61 -1.15
CA ASP A 599 -12.93 -2.02 -2.36
C ASP A 599 -11.42 -2.05 -2.13
N GLU A 600 -10.74 -2.89 -2.91
CA GLU A 600 -9.31 -3.18 -2.76
C GLU A 600 -8.93 -3.55 -1.31
N ALA A 601 -9.80 -4.34 -0.66
CA ALA A 601 -9.64 -4.71 0.74
C ALA A 601 -8.38 -5.54 1.02
N SER A 602 -7.82 -6.21 0.00
CA SER A 602 -6.52 -6.88 0.07
C SER A 602 -5.34 -5.93 0.27
N GLN A 603 -5.52 -4.62 0.02
CA GLN A 603 -4.51 -3.58 0.20
C GLN A 603 -4.78 -2.67 1.39
N CYS A 604 -5.86 -2.93 2.12
CA CYS A 604 -6.21 -2.15 3.29
C CYS A 604 -5.55 -2.75 4.54
N THR A 605 -4.90 -1.89 5.34
CA THR A 605 -4.36 -2.29 6.64
C THR A 605 -5.50 -2.60 7.60
N THR A 606 -5.32 -3.59 8.44
CA THR A 606 -6.34 -4.05 9.38
C THR A 606 -6.77 -2.94 10.34
N ALA A 607 -5.83 -2.15 10.86
CA ALA A 607 -6.11 -1.15 11.87
C ALA A 607 -7.06 -0.05 11.38
N VAL A 608 -6.72 0.61 10.28
CA VAL A 608 -7.51 1.74 9.75
C VAL A 608 -8.85 1.26 9.19
N SER A 609 -8.90 0.04 8.68
CA SER A 609 -10.12 -0.53 8.09
C SER A 609 -11.25 -0.72 9.10
N LEU A 610 -10.93 -0.89 10.38
CA LEU A 610 -11.96 -0.97 11.43
C LEU A 610 -12.76 0.34 11.58
N VAL A 611 -12.21 1.48 11.16
CA VAL A 611 -12.89 2.78 11.26
C VAL A 611 -14.17 2.84 10.40
N PRO A 612 -14.15 2.53 9.09
CA PRO A 612 -15.39 2.42 8.33
C PRO A 612 -16.23 1.21 8.75
N ILE A 613 -15.61 0.07 9.09
CA ILE A 613 -16.32 -1.18 9.43
C ILE A 613 -17.22 -1.01 10.65
N LEU A 614 -16.76 -0.35 11.70
CA LEU A 614 -17.56 -0.11 12.92
C LEU A 614 -18.79 0.77 12.66
N ARG A 615 -18.84 1.49 11.52
CA ARG A 615 -19.95 2.39 11.14
C ARG A 615 -21.08 1.68 10.40
N GLY A 616 -20.95 0.39 10.12
CA GLY A 616 -21.93 -0.39 9.39
C GLY A 616 -22.50 -1.60 10.12
N GLU A 617 -23.78 -1.92 9.82
CA GLU A 617 -24.39 -3.16 10.29
C GLU A 617 -23.92 -4.38 9.50
N ASN A 618 -23.66 -4.21 8.19
CA ASN A 618 -23.20 -5.24 7.29
C ASN A 618 -21.94 -4.81 6.59
N LEU A 619 -21.15 -5.79 6.13
CA LEU A 619 -19.88 -5.58 5.47
C LEU A 619 -19.79 -6.42 4.20
N MET A 620 -19.41 -5.77 3.09
CA MET A 620 -18.98 -6.41 1.86
C MET A 620 -17.52 -6.05 1.63
N LEU A 621 -16.64 -7.03 1.69
CA LEU A 621 -15.22 -6.90 1.35
C LEU A 621 -15.00 -7.36 -0.07
N VAL A 622 -14.46 -6.48 -0.91
CA VAL A 622 -14.08 -6.75 -2.29
C VAL A 622 -12.57 -6.61 -2.40
N GLY A 623 -11.89 -7.64 -2.88
CA GLY A 623 -10.43 -7.63 -2.97
C GLY A 623 -9.91 -8.84 -3.71
N ASP A 624 -8.59 -8.97 -3.77
CA ASP A 624 -7.94 -10.16 -4.33
C ASP A 624 -6.65 -10.45 -3.56
N PRO A 625 -6.61 -11.54 -2.77
CA PRO A 625 -5.44 -11.89 -1.98
C PRO A 625 -4.22 -12.28 -2.82
N GLN A 626 -4.39 -12.51 -4.13
CA GLN A 626 -3.31 -12.78 -5.09
C GLN A 626 -2.74 -11.50 -5.72
N GLN A 627 -3.26 -10.32 -5.35
CA GLN A 627 -2.74 -9.02 -5.76
C GLN A 627 -1.97 -8.36 -4.61
N LEU A 628 -1.46 -7.14 -4.87
CA LEU A 628 -0.62 -6.41 -3.93
C LEU A 628 -1.23 -6.31 -2.53
N GLN A 629 -0.39 -6.49 -1.53
CA GLN A 629 -0.72 -6.34 -0.12
C GLN A 629 -0.58 -4.87 0.33
N PRO A 630 -1.06 -4.50 1.53
CA PRO A 630 -0.83 -3.17 2.07
C PRO A 630 0.66 -2.84 2.14
N VAL A 631 1.01 -1.61 1.79
CA VAL A 631 2.37 -1.10 2.04
C VAL A 631 2.47 -0.73 3.51
N ILE A 632 3.29 -1.44 4.26
CA ILE A 632 3.49 -1.26 5.70
C ILE A 632 4.95 -0.86 5.95
N LEU A 633 5.14 0.20 6.69
CA LEU A 633 6.45 0.77 7.00
C LEU A 633 6.97 0.34 8.37
N LEU A 634 6.13 -0.30 9.17
CA LEU A 634 6.49 -0.83 10.48
C LEU A 634 7.56 -1.93 10.36
N ASP A 635 8.61 -1.82 11.17
CA ASP A 635 9.69 -2.80 11.17
C ASP A 635 9.25 -4.14 11.73
N LYS A 636 9.80 -5.24 11.18
CA LYS A 636 9.46 -6.60 11.60
C LYS A 636 9.81 -6.86 13.08
N ALA A 637 10.91 -6.29 13.56
CA ALA A 637 11.34 -6.41 14.95
C ALA A 637 10.36 -5.72 15.92
N ASP A 638 9.93 -4.49 15.58
CA ASP A 638 8.93 -3.75 16.34
C ASP A 638 7.60 -4.50 16.37
N ASN A 639 7.15 -4.99 15.22
CA ASN A 639 5.93 -5.79 15.10
C ASN A 639 5.99 -7.06 15.98
N GLN A 640 7.11 -7.78 15.96
CA GLN A 640 7.29 -8.98 16.80
C GLN A 640 7.29 -8.63 18.29
N THR A 641 7.91 -7.52 18.67
CA THR A 641 7.92 -7.03 20.04
C THR A 641 6.52 -6.69 20.52
N LEU A 642 5.74 -5.96 19.72
CA LEU A 642 4.36 -5.64 20.01
C LEU A 642 3.46 -6.89 20.07
N ARG A 643 3.64 -7.83 19.14
CA ARG A 643 2.90 -9.11 19.17
C ARG A 643 3.16 -9.89 20.46
N LYS A 644 4.40 -9.96 20.92
CA LYS A 644 4.76 -10.60 22.19
C LYS A 644 4.18 -9.84 23.38
N LYS A 645 4.29 -8.49 23.40
CA LYS A 645 3.73 -7.63 24.46
C LYS A 645 2.24 -7.89 24.67
N TYR A 646 1.47 -7.98 23.60
CA TYR A 646 0.03 -8.15 23.66
C TYR A 646 -0.43 -9.61 23.53
N SER A 647 0.49 -10.56 23.33
CA SER A 647 0.20 -11.99 23.11
C SER A 647 -0.79 -12.22 21.97
N VAL A 648 -0.57 -11.57 20.83
CA VAL A 648 -1.47 -11.58 19.68
C VAL A 648 -1.14 -12.73 18.73
N ALA A 649 -2.16 -13.46 18.29
CA ALA A 649 -2.03 -14.60 17.40
C ALA A 649 -1.65 -14.19 15.96
N ALA A 650 -1.19 -15.17 15.15
CA ALA A 650 -0.62 -14.91 13.82
C ALA A 650 -1.64 -14.31 12.82
N GLU A 651 -2.91 -14.69 12.93
CA GLU A 651 -3.99 -14.17 12.08
C GLU A 651 -4.26 -12.67 12.28
N TYR A 652 -3.76 -12.06 13.36
CA TYR A 652 -3.84 -10.62 13.62
C TYR A 652 -2.52 -9.89 13.32
N ASP A 653 -1.53 -10.56 12.75
CA ASP A 653 -0.25 -9.94 12.41
C ASP A 653 -0.45 -8.74 11.48
N TYR A 654 -0.02 -7.56 11.94
CA TYR A 654 -0.23 -6.30 11.24
C TYR A 654 0.48 -6.25 9.88
N ILE A 655 1.68 -6.83 9.81
CA ILE A 655 2.51 -6.78 8.58
C ILE A 655 2.03 -7.80 7.54
N ASN A 656 1.68 -9.01 7.98
CA ASN A 656 1.45 -10.13 7.06
C ASN A 656 -0.01 -10.26 6.59
N ASN A 657 -0.95 -9.52 7.21
CA ASN A 657 -2.36 -9.66 6.93
C ASN A 657 -3.02 -8.34 6.51
N SER A 658 -3.60 -8.33 5.31
CA SER A 658 -4.59 -7.33 4.94
C SER A 658 -5.91 -7.56 5.67
N VAL A 659 -6.81 -6.55 5.67
CA VAL A 659 -8.16 -6.73 6.23
C VAL A 659 -8.89 -7.88 5.56
N TYR A 660 -8.74 -8.07 4.26
CA TYR A 660 -9.37 -9.16 3.52
C TYR A 660 -8.92 -10.55 4.01
N LYS A 661 -7.60 -10.80 4.03
CA LYS A 661 -7.02 -12.06 4.55
C LYS A 661 -7.40 -12.30 6.01
N LYS A 662 -7.40 -11.23 6.81
CA LYS A 662 -7.73 -11.29 8.22
C LYS A 662 -9.16 -11.78 8.46
N PHE A 663 -10.13 -11.20 7.75
CA PHE A 663 -11.53 -11.60 7.89
C PHE A 663 -11.76 -13.03 7.43
N LEU A 664 -11.20 -13.43 6.28
CA LEU A 664 -11.28 -14.83 5.81
C LEU A 664 -10.67 -15.83 6.81
N ALA A 665 -9.60 -15.43 7.51
CA ALA A 665 -8.98 -16.30 8.51
C ALA A 665 -9.82 -16.46 9.78
N CYS A 666 -10.71 -15.52 10.08
CA CYS A 666 -11.47 -15.49 11.33
C CYS A 666 -12.95 -15.81 11.19
N ASP A 667 -13.55 -15.47 10.05
CA ASP A 667 -14.95 -15.80 9.79
C ASP A 667 -15.06 -17.28 9.33
N SER A 668 -15.70 -18.07 10.16
CA SER A 668 -15.84 -19.52 9.92
C SER A 668 -17.17 -19.92 9.26
N VAL A 669 -18.06 -18.95 8.99
CA VAL A 669 -19.43 -19.25 8.54
C VAL A 669 -19.82 -18.61 7.21
N SER A 670 -19.04 -17.67 6.70
CA SER A 670 -19.34 -16.98 5.45
C SER A 670 -18.46 -17.49 4.32
N ASP A 671 -19.06 -17.69 3.16
CA ASP A 671 -18.36 -18.17 1.97
C ASP A 671 -17.81 -16.99 1.14
N GLU A 672 -16.72 -17.23 0.43
CA GLU A 672 -16.12 -16.31 -0.51
C GLU A 672 -16.68 -16.54 -1.92
N VAL A 673 -17.10 -15.49 -2.59
CA VAL A 673 -17.53 -15.55 -3.99
C VAL A 673 -16.37 -15.15 -4.90
N LEU A 674 -15.85 -16.07 -5.67
CA LEU A 674 -14.84 -15.80 -6.71
C LEU A 674 -15.53 -15.32 -7.99
N LEU A 675 -15.17 -14.11 -8.48
CA LEU A 675 -15.58 -13.65 -9.79
C LEU A 675 -14.69 -14.28 -10.85
N ARG A 676 -15.20 -15.27 -11.58
CA ARG A 676 -14.39 -16.12 -12.47
C ARG A 676 -14.26 -15.58 -13.90
N HIS A 677 -15.21 -14.81 -14.38
CA HIS A 677 -15.22 -14.34 -15.76
C HIS A 677 -14.28 -13.17 -15.98
N HIS A 678 -13.23 -13.37 -16.75
CA HIS A 678 -12.23 -12.37 -17.08
C HIS A 678 -12.51 -11.73 -18.44
N TYR A 679 -12.66 -10.40 -18.48
CA TYR A 679 -13.08 -9.65 -19.68
C TYR A 679 -12.00 -8.72 -20.25
N ARG A 680 -10.84 -8.60 -19.62
CA ARG A 680 -9.85 -7.56 -19.92
C ARG A 680 -8.74 -7.99 -20.85
N CYS A 681 -7.92 -8.93 -20.42
CA CYS A 681 -6.67 -9.25 -21.08
C CYS A 681 -6.84 -10.28 -22.19
N HIS A 682 -5.95 -10.24 -23.18
CA HIS A 682 -5.88 -11.31 -24.19
C HIS A 682 -5.71 -12.69 -23.50
N PRO A 683 -6.37 -13.77 -24.01
CA PRO A 683 -6.34 -15.10 -23.38
C PRO A 683 -4.94 -15.63 -23.07
N ARG A 684 -3.98 -15.43 -23.96
CA ARG A 684 -2.59 -15.85 -23.73
C ARG A 684 -1.89 -15.06 -22.62
N ILE A 685 -2.26 -13.79 -22.41
CA ILE A 685 -1.67 -12.97 -21.33
C ILE A 685 -2.16 -13.47 -19.98
N ILE A 686 -3.49 -13.52 -19.81
CA ILE A 686 -4.07 -13.94 -18.52
C ILE A 686 -3.94 -15.43 -18.26
N GLY A 687 -3.65 -16.24 -19.29
CA GLY A 687 -3.51 -17.68 -19.16
C GLY A 687 -2.43 -18.11 -18.19
N PHE A 688 -1.28 -17.43 -18.17
CA PHE A 688 -0.23 -17.64 -17.18
C PHE A 688 -0.75 -17.38 -15.76
N ASN A 689 -1.36 -16.21 -15.54
CA ASN A 689 -1.90 -15.82 -14.23
C ASN A 689 -2.99 -16.80 -13.76
N ASN A 690 -3.87 -17.22 -14.69
CA ASN A 690 -4.93 -18.19 -14.39
C ASN A 690 -4.36 -19.51 -13.87
N GLN A 691 -3.36 -20.06 -14.53
CA GLN A 691 -2.73 -21.32 -14.12
C GLN A 691 -1.96 -21.15 -12.80
N LYS A 692 -1.20 -20.07 -12.66
CA LYS A 692 -0.25 -19.90 -11.55
C LYS A 692 -0.88 -19.39 -10.26
N TYR A 693 -1.85 -18.46 -10.35
CA TYR A 693 -2.41 -17.75 -9.19
C TYR A 693 -3.87 -18.09 -8.90
N TYR A 694 -4.62 -18.57 -9.91
CA TYR A 694 -6.05 -18.86 -9.77
C TYR A 694 -6.42 -20.32 -10.05
N ASN A 695 -5.43 -21.22 -10.09
CA ASN A 695 -5.61 -22.69 -10.27
C ASN A 695 -6.49 -23.05 -11.47
N GLY A 696 -6.44 -22.29 -12.56
CA GLY A 696 -7.25 -22.51 -13.76
C GLY A 696 -8.73 -22.16 -13.62
N LYS A 697 -9.16 -21.56 -12.49
CA LYS A 697 -10.58 -21.29 -12.21
C LYS A 697 -11.19 -20.13 -13.01
N LEU A 698 -10.38 -19.30 -13.69
CA LEU A 698 -10.90 -18.18 -14.48
C LEU A 698 -11.42 -18.63 -15.83
N VAL A 699 -12.62 -18.16 -16.18
CA VAL A 699 -13.24 -18.28 -17.49
C VAL A 699 -12.87 -17.06 -18.32
N ILE A 700 -12.20 -17.23 -19.43
CA ILE A 700 -11.67 -16.11 -20.21
C ILE A 700 -12.66 -15.73 -21.32
N ASP A 701 -13.36 -14.62 -21.14
CA ASP A 701 -14.38 -14.08 -22.04
C ASP A 701 -13.93 -12.78 -22.75
N SER A 702 -12.63 -12.56 -22.85
CA SER A 702 -12.09 -11.35 -23.49
C SER A 702 -12.08 -11.48 -25.02
N HIS A 703 -12.50 -10.40 -25.69
CA HIS A 703 -12.59 -10.32 -27.16
C HIS A 703 -11.44 -9.49 -27.74
N THR A 704 -10.21 -9.82 -27.42
CA THR A 704 -9.03 -9.13 -27.93
C THR A 704 -8.44 -9.86 -29.13
N SER A 705 -8.02 -9.10 -30.17
CA SER A 705 -7.62 -9.64 -31.48
C SER A 705 -6.12 -9.49 -31.79
N SER A 706 -5.28 -9.23 -30.81
CA SER A 706 -3.83 -9.07 -31.03
C SER A 706 -3.21 -10.35 -31.62
N LYS A 707 -2.50 -10.22 -32.74
CA LYS A 707 -1.76 -11.34 -33.34
C LYS A 707 -0.51 -11.75 -32.56
N LYS A 708 0.04 -10.82 -31.75
CA LYS A 708 1.27 -11.02 -30.97
C LYS A 708 1.08 -10.52 -29.55
N PRO A 709 0.25 -11.21 -28.76
CA PRO A 709 -0.10 -10.73 -27.41
C PRO A 709 1.04 -10.80 -26.41
N LEU A 710 2.00 -11.69 -26.62
CA LEU A 710 3.14 -11.91 -25.73
C LEU A 710 4.45 -11.77 -26.52
N ILE A 711 5.34 -10.94 -26.03
CA ILE A 711 6.67 -10.76 -26.62
C ILE A 711 7.70 -10.74 -25.48
N PHE A 712 8.76 -11.54 -25.61
CA PHE A 712 9.95 -11.39 -24.81
C PHE A 712 11.07 -10.83 -25.67
N ILE A 713 11.66 -9.73 -25.25
CA ILE A 713 12.82 -9.09 -25.87
C ILE A 713 14.04 -9.39 -25.00
N ASP A 714 14.89 -10.31 -25.49
CA ASP A 714 16.15 -10.62 -24.86
C ASP A 714 17.17 -9.53 -25.22
N VAL A 715 17.47 -8.69 -24.23
CA VAL A 715 18.38 -7.55 -24.38
C VAL A 715 19.82 -8.02 -24.12
N GLN A 716 20.64 -8.03 -25.18
CA GLN A 716 22.02 -8.51 -25.11
C GLN A 716 22.96 -7.50 -24.41
N ASP A 717 22.64 -6.23 -24.44
CA ASP A 717 23.38 -5.17 -23.75
C ASP A 717 22.84 -5.00 -22.33
N SER A 718 23.44 -5.71 -21.39
CA SER A 718 23.01 -5.77 -19.99
C SER A 718 23.99 -5.13 -19.01
N GLU A 719 25.01 -4.44 -19.50
CA GLU A 719 25.97 -3.71 -18.68
C GLU A 719 25.32 -2.46 -18.09
N SER A 720 25.49 -2.22 -16.81
CA SER A 720 25.08 -0.98 -16.15
C SER A 720 26.02 -0.60 -15.02
N ALA A 721 26.33 0.69 -14.94
CA ALA A 721 27.08 1.26 -13.83
C ALA A 721 26.18 1.59 -12.62
N ILE A 722 24.86 1.66 -12.83
CA ILE A 722 23.88 2.02 -11.81
C ILE A 722 23.14 0.76 -11.39
N LYS A 723 23.08 0.51 -10.09
CA LYS A 723 22.39 -0.64 -9.51
C LYS A 723 20.91 -0.67 -9.92
N ASN A 724 20.43 -1.86 -10.32
CA ASN A 724 19.05 -2.09 -10.72
C ASN A 724 18.58 -1.22 -11.90
N THR A 725 19.45 -1.04 -12.86
CA THR A 725 19.13 -0.42 -14.15
C THR A 725 19.67 -1.28 -15.30
N ALA A 726 18.97 -1.22 -16.42
CA ALA A 726 19.35 -1.86 -17.67
C ALA A 726 19.15 -0.86 -18.83
N PRO A 727 20.16 -0.06 -19.16
CA PRO A 727 20.08 0.95 -20.22
C PRO A 727 19.67 0.38 -21.57
N GLY A 728 20.10 -0.85 -21.89
CA GLY A 728 19.69 -1.52 -23.12
C GLY A 728 18.18 -1.78 -23.21
N GLU A 729 17.52 -2.10 -22.08
CA GLU A 729 16.06 -2.21 -22.04
C GLU A 729 15.40 -0.85 -22.29
N VAL A 730 15.95 0.22 -21.71
CA VAL A 730 15.45 1.59 -21.89
C VAL A 730 15.46 2.00 -23.36
N GLU A 731 16.55 1.73 -24.07
CA GLU A 731 16.66 2.03 -25.51
C GLU A 731 15.62 1.28 -26.35
N GLN A 732 15.30 0.03 -26.01
CA GLN A 732 14.23 -0.71 -26.68
C GLN A 732 12.86 -0.13 -26.38
N ILE A 733 12.61 0.31 -25.15
CA ILE A 733 11.38 0.98 -24.73
C ILE A 733 11.21 2.29 -25.52
N ILE A 734 12.22 3.15 -25.55
CA ILE A 734 12.19 4.42 -26.25
C ILE A 734 11.97 4.23 -27.75
N ARG A 735 12.60 3.22 -28.35
CA ARG A 735 12.36 2.85 -29.74
C ARG A 735 10.90 2.46 -29.98
N TYR A 736 10.35 1.58 -29.12
CA TYR A 736 8.95 1.14 -29.25
C TYR A 736 7.97 2.32 -29.13
N VAL A 737 8.19 3.20 -28.15
CA VAL A 737 7.34 4.39 -27.93
C VAL A 737 7.39 5.36 -29.12
N ARG A 738 8.55 5.54 -29.75
CA ARG A 738 8.70 6.36 -30.96
C ARG A 738 7.98 5.75 -32.17
N ASP A 739 8.12 4.43 -32.34
CA ASP A 739 7.55 3.70 -33.49
C ASP A 739 6.03 3.58 -33.39
N ASN A 740 5.45 3.71 -32.18
CA ASN A 740 4.01 3.54 -31.92
C ASN A 740 3.40 4.76 -31.18
N PRO A 741 3.38 5.95 -31.81
CA PRO A 741 3.00 7.20 -31.13
C PRO A 741 1.53 7.27 -30.70
N ASN A 742 0.66 6.51 -31.32
CA ASN A 742 -0.80 6.55 -31.11
C ASN A 742 -1.32 5.40 -30.25
N GLU A 743 -0.47 4.48 -29.81
CA GLU A 743 -0.89 3.37 -28.97
C GLU A 743 -1.02 3.78 -27.50
N SER A 744 -1.96 3.16 -26.80
CA SER A 744 -2.12 3.31 -25.35
C SER A 744 -1.06 2.46 -24.66
N ILE A 745 0.09 3.06 -24.35
CA ILE A 745 1.27 2.39 -23.80
C ILE A 745 1.39 2.72 -22.32
N GLY A 746 1.74 1.70 -21.50
CA GLY A 746 2.21 1.85 -20.13
C GLY A 746 3.55 1.14 -19.94
N ILE A 747 4.39 1.70 -19.11
CA ILE A 747 5.71 1.13 -18.82
C ILE A 747 5.77 0.80 -17.34
N ILE A 748 6.08 -0.46 -17.02
CA ILE A 748 6.19 -0.95 -15.66
C ILE A 748 7.60 -1.47 -15.42
N THR A 749 8.16 -1.17 -14.26
CA THR A 749 9.42 -1.75 -13.80
C THR A 749 9.38 -1.98 -12.28
N PRO A 750 10.03 -3.02 -11.75
CA PRO A 750 10.07 -3.24 -10.31
C PRO A 750 10.96 -2.23 -9.56
N PHE A 751 11.93 -1.58 -10.25
CA PHE A 751 12.97 -0.79 -9.61
C PHE A 751 12.81 0.72 -9.83
N ALA A 752 13.01 1.49 -8.74
CA ALA A 752 12.92 2.95 -8.76
C ALA A 752 13.99 3.60 -9.68
N ASN A 753 15.22 3.07 -9.68
CA ASN A 753 16.29 3.58 -10.54
C ASN A 753 16.00 3.37 -12.02
N GLN A 754 15.49 2.19 -12.40
CA GLN A 754 15.07 1.91 -13.77
C GLN A 754 13.92 2.84 -14.21
N ARG A 755 12.93 3.06 -13.33
CA ARG A 755 11.84 4.01 -13.56
C ARG A 755 12.36 5.42 -13.81
N ALA A 756 13.29 5.88 -12.98
CA ALA A 756 13.86 7.22 -13.11
C ALA A 756 14.57 7.36 -14.46
N LEU A 757 15.39 6.38 -14.84
CA LEU A 757 16.10 6.38 -16.12
C LEU A 757 15.12 6.38 -17.32
N ILE A 758 14.07 5.59 -17.26
CA ILE A 758 13.04 5.56 -18.32
C ILE A 758 12.33 6.92 -18.41
N ASN A 759 11.92 7.50 -17.28
CA ASN A 759 11.22 8.80 -17.26
C ASN A 759 12.09 9.93 -17.78
N ASP A 760 13.39 9.95 -17.49
CA ASP A 760 14.31 10.95 -18.03
C ASP A 760 14.41 10.82 -19.55
N ARG A 761 14.53 9.60 -20.08
CA ARG A 761 14.57 9.36 -21.52
C ARG A 761 13.24 9.68 -22.22
N LEU A 762 12.10 9.42 -21.57
CA LEU A 762 10.79 9.83 -22.11
C LEU A 762 10.65 11.35 -22.19
N ARG A 763 11.16 12.09 -21.20
CA ARG A 763 11.19 13.57 -21.22
C ARG A 763 12.06 14.10 -22.35
N GLU A 764 13.24 13.51 -22.60
CA GLU A 764 14.14 13.89 -23.67
C GLU A 764 13.49 13.79 -25.06
N ILE A 765 12.62 12.79 -25.25
CA ILE A 765 11.89 12.61 -26.53
C ILE A 765 10.51 13.32 -26.55
N GLY A 766 10.18 14.09 -25.51
CA GLY A 766 8.93 14.83 -25.40
C GLY A 766 7.66 13.98 -25.18
N ARG A 767 7.80 12.73 -24.69
CA ARG A 767 6.70 11.78 -24.48
C ARG A 767 6.33 11.67 -22.99
N ASN A 768 6.07 12.80 -22.32
CA ASN A 768 5.61 12.84 -20.93
C ASN A 768 4.19 12.28 -20.75
N ASP A 769 3.48 12.06 -21.83
CA ASP A 769 2.15 11.46 -21.89
C ASP A 769 2.15 9.95 -21.62
N VAL A 770 3.29 9.27 -21.80
CA VAL A 770 3.43 7.84 -21.55
C VAL A 770 3.74 7.59 -20.07
N PRO A 771 2.81 6.97 -19.33
CA PRO A 771 3.04 6.71 -17.92
C PRO A 771 4.11 5.63 -17.72
N CYS A 772 5.08 5.93 -16.87
CA CYS A 772 6.08 4.96 -16.40
C CYS A 772 6.09 4.94 -14.87
N GLY A 773 5.91 3.77 -14.28
CA GLY A 773 5.83 3.62 -12.85
C GLY A 773 6.31 2.26 -12.35
N THR A 774 6.42 2.14 -11.02
CA THR A 774 6.50 0.83 -10.38
C THR A 774 5.13 0.15 -10.43
N VAL A 775 5.08 -1.15 -10.18
CA VAL A 775 3.83 -1.92 -10.21
C VAL A 775 2.75 -1.31 -9.31
N HIS A 776 3.14 -0.79 -8.15
CA HIS A 776 2.22 -0.11 -7.23
C HIS A 776 1.60 1.17 -7.83
N ALA A 777 2.39 1.94 -8.58
CA ALA A 777 1.92 3.18 -9.22
C ALA A 777 0.94 2.92 -10.37
N PHE A 778 1.00 1.73 -10.98
CA PHE A 778 0.10 1.30 -12.07
C PHE A 778 -1.18 0.61 -11.59
N GLN A 779 -1.42 0.61 -10.30
CA GLN A 779 -2.57 -0.04 -9.75
C GLN A 779 -3.87 0.71 -10.10
N GLY A 780 -4.86 -0.02 -10.62
CA GLY A 780 -6.10 0.57 -11.16
C GLY A 780 -6.01 0.94 -12.64
N ASP A 781 -4.84 1.32 -13.14
CA ASP A 781 -4.64 1.66 -14.55
C ASP A 781 -4.47 0.41 -15.44
N GLU A 782 -4.93 0.54 -16.68
CA GLU A 782 -4.80 -0.49 -17.71
C GLU A 782 -4.47 0.15 -19.05
N LYS A 783 -3.63 -0.50 -19.86
CA LYS A 783 -3.21 -0.02 -21.16
C LYS A 783 -3.34 -1.12 -22.20
N ASP A 784 -3.44 -0.72 -23.45
CA ASP A 784 -3.48 -1.69 -24.55
C ASP A 784 -2.16 -2.47 -24.64
N VAL A 785 -1.05 -1.78 -24.44
CA VAL A 785 0.29 -2.35 -24.43
C VAL A 785 0.99 -2.03 -23.12
N ILE A 786 1.54 -3.06 -22.48
CA ILE A 786 2.44 -2.90 -21.33
C ILE A 786 3.84 -3.33 -21.74
N LEU A 787 4.80 -2.43 -21.53
CA LEU A 787 6.23 -2.71 -21.56
C LEU A 787 6.71 -2.97 -20.15
N PHE A 788 7.03 -4.24 -19.84
CA PHE A 788 7.52 -4.63 -18.53
C PHE A 788 9.04 -4.78 -18.57
N SER A 789 9.76 -3.81 -18.02
CA SER A 789 11.20 -3.74 -17.95
C SER A 789 11.70 -4.37 -16.66
N LEU A 790 12.47 -5.43 -16.74
CA LEU A 790 12.96 -6.16 -15.57
C LEU A 790 14.08 -5.39 -14.82
N GLY A 791 14.85 -4.56 -15.54
CA GLY A 791 15.93 -3.78 -14.94
C GLY A 791 17.09 -4.62 -14.37
N LEU A 792 17.27 -5.85 -14.88
CA LEU A 792 18.29 -6.79 -14.42
C LEU A 792 19.56 -6.66 -15.26
N SER A 793 20.66 -6.34 -14.60
CA SER A 793 21.98 -6.16 -15.23
C SER A 793 23.00 -7.18 -14.74
N ASP A 794 24.20 -7.14 -15.32
CA ASP A 794 25.32 -8.00 -14.91
C ASP A 794 25.75 -7.78 -13.45
N THR A 795 25.46 -6.59 -12.90
CA THR A 795 25.74 -6.22 -11.51
C THR A 795 24.61 -6.57 -10.54
N THR A 796 23.46 -7.04 -11.04
CA THR A 796 22.33 -7.40 -10.16
C THR A 796 22.70 -8.56 -9.24
N GLU A 797 22.50 -8.39 -7.96
CA GLU A 797 22.76 -9.38 -6.92
C GLU A 797 21.66 -10.44 -6.84
N VAL A 798 22.02 -11.63 -6.36
CA VAL A 798 21.07 -12.73 -6.14
C VAL A 798 19.98 -12.33 -5.16
N LYS A 799 20.33 -11.60 -4.09
CA LYS A 799 19.36 -11.10 -3.09
C LYS A 799 18.26 -10.23 -3.71
N THR A 800 18.62 -9.36 -4.65
CA THR A 800 17.68 -8.52 -5.40
C THR A 800 16.70 -9.36 -6.23
N TYR A 801 17.24 -10.36 -6.91
CA TYR A 801 16.43 -11.27 -7.72
C TYR A 801 15.53 -12.14 -6.87
N ASP A 802 16.01 -12.66 -5.75
CA ASP A 802 15.23 -13.44 -4.78
C ASP A 802 14.04 -12.62 -4.25
N TRP A 803 14.25 -11.33 -4.00
CA TRP A 803 13.15 -10.45 -3.65
C TRP A 803 12.11 -10.37 -4.78
N LEU A 804 12.54 -10.19 -6.02
CA LEU A 804 11.65 -10.04 -7.18
C LEU A 804 10.85 -11.34 -7.45
N LYS A 805 11.53 -12.50 -7.47
CA LYS A 805 10.87 -13.79 -7.74
C LYS A 805 9.88 -14.21 -6.64
N ASN A 806 10.13 -13.79 -5.38
CA ASN A 806 9.26 -14.10 -4.25
C ASN A 806 8.04 -13.16 -4.15
N ASN A 807 8.01 -12.06 -4.92
CA ASN A 807 6.86 -11.15 -4.98
C ASN A 807 5.87 -11.58 -6.08
N ARG A 808 5.15 -12.67 -5.83
CA ARG A 808 4.16 -13.26 -6.75
C ARG A 808 3.06 -12.28 -7.12
N GLU A 809 2.58 -11.51 -6.15
CA GLU A 809 1.53 -10.51 -6.30
C GLU A 809 1.96 -9.39 -7.26
N LEU A 810 3.24 -9.02 -7.24
CA LEU A 810 3.81 -8.03 -8.15
C LEU A 810 3.73 -8.49 -9.61
N LEU A 811 4.12 -9.74 -9.88
CA LEU A 811 4.07 -10.32 -11.22
C LEU A 811 2.62 -10.46 -11.72
N ASN A 812 1.72 -10.92 -10.84
CA ASN A 812 0.30 -11.03 -11.16
C ASN A 812 -0.31 -9.67 -11.57
N VAL A 813 -0.01 -8.62 -10.82
CA VAL A 813 -0.50 -7.28 -11.14
C VAL A 813 0.14 -6.74 -12.41
N ALA A 814 1.47 -6.80 -12.55
CA ALA A 814 2.18 -6.24 -13.71
C ALA A 814 1.70 -6.84 -15.04
N THR A 815 1.57 -8.16 -15.11
CA THR A 815 1.14 -8.87 -16.32
C THR A 815 -0.33 -8.60 -16.67
N SER A 816 -1.20 -8.50 -15.66
CA SER A 816 -2.64 -8.27 -15.86
C SER A 816 -3.05 -6.83 -16.19
N ARG A 817 -2.08 -5.89 -16.30
CA ARG A 817 -2.34 -4.52 -16.77
C ARG A 817 -2.44 -4.42 -18.30
N ALA A 818 -1.92 -5.39 -19.03
CA ALA A 818 -1.93 -5.43 -20.47
C ALA A 818 -3.26 -5.96 -21.01
N LYS A 819 -3.96 -5.17 -21.83
CA LYS A 819 -5.18 -5.62 -22.51
C LYS A 819 -4.84 -6.49 -23.71
N ASN A 820 -4.07 -5.94 -24.63
CA ASN A 820 -3.83 -6.52 -25.96
C ASN A 820 -2.43 -7.14 -26.08
N GLN A 821 -1.43 -6.52 -25.48
CA GLN A 821 -0.05 -6.98 -25.65
C GLN A 821 0.79 -6.73 -24.39
N LEU A 822 1.51 -7.75 -23.98
CA LEU A 822 2.55 -7.70 -22.94
C LEU A 822 3.91 -7.89 -23.61
N ILE A 823 4.80 -6.91 -23.46
CA ILE A 823 6.18 -6.97 -23.92
C ILE A 823 7.09 -6.98 -22.69
N LEU A 824 7.71 -8.11 -22.45
CA LEU A 824 8.66 -8.29 -21.37
C LEU A 824 10.08 -8.03 -21.92
N LEU A 825 10.83 -7.15 -21.26
CA LEU A 825 12.22 -6.81 -21.61
C LEU A 825 13.16 -7.25 -20.50
N GLY A 826 14.23 -7.95 -20.85
CA GLY A 826 15.22 -8.40 -19.90
C GLY A 826 16.36 -9.14 -20.59
N SER A 827 17.44 -9.43 -19.84
CA SER A 827 18.56 -10.24 -20.33
C SER A 827 18.37 -11.69 -19.92
N GLU A 828 18.19 -12.59 -20.89
CA GLU A 828 18.08 -14.02 -20.64
C GLU A 828 19.33 -14.58 -19.93
N LYS A 829 20.50 -14.06 -20.29
CA LYS A 829 21.77 -14.43 -19.65
C LYS A 829 21.74 -14.15 -18.15
N ASN A 830 21.28 -12.95 -17.76
CA ASN A 830 21.20 -12.56 -16.36
C ASN A 830 20.10 -13.31 -15.62
N LEU A 831 18.96 -13.54 -16.25
CA LEU A 831 17.89 -14.35 -15.69
C LEU A 831 18.37 -15.76 -15.36
N LYS A 832 19.06 -16.44 -16.29
CA LYS A 832 19.64 -17.78 -16.06
C LYS A 832 20.68 -17.80 -14.95
N ARG A 833 21.53 -16.76 -14.89
CA ARG A 833 22.54 -16.61 -13.84
C ARG A 833 21.92 -16.45 -12.45
N LEU A 834 20.86 -15.64 -12.35
CA LEU A 834 20.19 -15.29 -11.11
C LEU A 834 19.21 -16.37 -10.65
N HIS A 835 18.53 -17.07 -11.58
CA HIS A 835 17.67 -18.21 -11.28
C HIS A 835 18.43 -19.35 -10.59
N GLY A 836 19.64 -19.68 -11.07
CA GLY A 836 20.49 -20.72 -10.49
C GLY A 836 19.80 -22.10 -10.52
N MET A 837 19.69 -22.76 -9.35
CA MET A 837 19.00 -24.05 -9.16
C MET A 837 17.68 -23.88 -8.38
N SER A 838 17.02 -22.75 -8.48
CA SER A 838 15.77 -22.50 -7.72
C SER A 838 14.63 -23.35 -8.28
N GLU A 839 13.92 -24.10 -7.42
CA GLU A 839 12.77 -24.91 -7.82
C GLU A 839 11.49 -24.08 -8.03
N GLN A 840 11.40 -22.91 -7.43
CA GLN A 840 10.23 -22.02 -7.54
C GLN A 840 10.67 -20.63 -7.97
N ASP A 841 10.32 -20.24 -9.18
CA ASP A 841 10.65 -18.93 -9.74
C ASP A 841 9.60 -18.50 -10.77
N ASP A 842 8.58 -17.81 -10.29
CA ASP A 842 7.45 -17.39 -11.12
C ASP A 842 7.88 -16.45 -12.26
N LEU A 843 8.95 -15.65 -12.08
CA LEU A 843 9.46 -14.78 -13.13
C LEU A 843 10.16 -15.56 -14.25
N TYR A 844 10.97 -16.54 -13.89
CA TYR A 844 11.63 -17.42 -14.87
C TYR A 844 10.60 -18.24 -15.65
N GLU A 845 9.60 -18.80 -14.94
CA GLU A 845 8.49 -19.53 -15.56
C GLU A 845 7.65 -18.63 -16.50
N LEU A 846 7.45 -17.34 -16.15
CA LEU A 846 6.79 -16.38 -17.03
C LEU A 846 7.56 -16.17 -18.34
N VAL A 847 8.88 -16.06 -18.27
CA VAL A 847 9.72 -15.95 -19.47
C VAL A 847 9.61 -17.19 -20.34
N ASP A 848 9.68 -18.39 -19.77
CA ASP A 848 9.53 -19.63 -20.50
C ASP A 848 8.13 -19.80 -21.08
N TYR A 849 7.09 -19.38 -20.36
CA TYR A 849 5.72 -19.34 -20.85
C TYR A 849 5.59 -18.41 -22.07
N ILE A 850 6.19 -17.18 -22.00
CA ILE A 850 6.16 -16.23 -23.11
C ILE A 850 6.91 -16.78 -24.32
N LYS A 851 8.05 -17.43 -24.15
CA LYS A 851 8.78 -18.07 -25.24
C LYS A 851 7.98 -19.18 -25.91
N SER A 852 7.24 -19.98 -25.13
CA SER A 852 6.45 -21.10 -25.65
C SER A 852 5.14 -20.65 -26.31
N ASN A 853 4.50 -19.57 -25.83
CA ASN A 853 3.17 -19.12 -26.24
C ASN A 853 3.16 -17.80 -27.02
N GLY A 854 4.31 -17.14 -27.18
CA GLY A 854 4.44 -15.81 -27.75
C GLY A 854 5.56 -15.67 -28.77
N THR A 855 6.17 -14.53 -28.81
CA THR A 855 7.28 -14.19 -29.71
C THR A 855 8.53 -13.90 -28.92
N TYR A 856 9.63 -14.55 -29.28
CA TYR A 856 10.95 -14.30 -28.73
C TYR A 856 11.78 -13.48 -29.74
N ARG A 857 12.40 -12.41 -29.27
CA ARG A 857 13.27 -11.53 -30.05
C ARG A 857 14.58 -11.30 -29.29
N VAL A 858 15.69 -11.31 -30.01
CA VAL A 858 17.02 -11.01 -29.49
C VAL A 858 17.44 -9.66 -30.07
N THR A 859 17.89 -8.74 -29.23
CA THR A 859 18.47 -7.48 -29.72
C THR A 859 19.88 -7.68 -30.19
N GLN A 860 20.25 -7.00 -31.30
CA GLN A 860 21.66 -6.94 -31.66
C GLN A 860 22.39 -5.99 -30.69
N ARG A 861 23.60 -6.37 -30.28
CA ARG A 861 24.45 -5.52 -29.45
C ARG A 861 24.79 -4.26 -30.27
N THR A 862 24.17 -3.15 -29.90
CA THR A 862 24.49 -1.84 -30.46
C THR A 862 25.72 -1.32 -29.72
N ALA A 863 26.77 -0.93 -30.41
CA ALA A 863 27.85 -0.16 -29.82
C ALA A 863 27.22 1.11 -29.23
N LEU A 864 27.20 1.22 -27.91
CA LEU A 864 26.66 2.39 -27.22
C LEU A 864 27.49 3.60 -27.64
N SER A 865 26.86 4.57 -28.29
CA SER A 865 27.34 5.93 -28.31
C SER A 865 27.35 6.41 -26.85
N ARG A 866 28.49 6.53 -26.24
CA ARG A 866 28.71 6.90 -24.84
C ARG A 866 28.42 8.37 -24.51
N ALA A 867 27.60 9.03 -25.27
CA ALA A 867 27.12 10.37 -25.00
C ALA A 867 25.73 10.32 -24.33
N LEU A 868 25.62 9.70 -23.20
CA LEU A 868 24.55 9.98 -22.26
C LEU A 868 24.90 11.29 -21.56
N GLY A 869 24.31 12.40 -22.05
CA GLY A 869 24.45 13.71 -21.44
C GLY A 869 23.97 13.69 -20.01
N ILE A 870 24.91 13.57 -19.11
CA ILE A 870 24.69 13.87 -17.69
C ILE A 870 24.65 15.39 -17.60
N LYS A 871 23.58 15.93 -17.02
CA LYS A 871 23.41 17.36 -16.83
C LYS A 871 24.68 17.98 -16.24
N PRO A 872 25.16 19.08 -16.81
CA PRO A 872 26.32 19.74 -16.26
C PRO A 872 26.03 20.16 -14.81
N TYR A 873 27.06 20.07 -14.00
CA TYR A 873 27.33 20.71 -12.75
C TYR A 873 26.33 21.82 -12.38
N SER A 874 25.63 21.68 -11.27
CA SER A 874 24.74 22.76 -10.85
C SER A 874 25.45 23.69 -9.91
N THR A 875 25.37 24.98 -10.18
CA THR A 875 25.82 26.08 -9.27
C THR A 875 25.29 25.93 -7.83
N GLU A 876 24.16 25.22 -7.66
CA GLU A 876 23.59 24.91 -6.35
C GLU A 876 24.41 23.86 -5.58
N THR A 877 25.02 22.87 -6.27
CA THR A 877 25.88 21.84 -5.62
C THR A 877 27.16 22.49 -5.13
N GLU A 878 27.74 23.39 -5.92
CA GLU A 878 28.94 24.17 -5.50
C GLU A 878 28.63 25.11 -4.32
N ALA A 879 27.46 25.75 -4.34
CA ALA A 879 27.05 26.63 -3.25
C ALA A 879 26.86 25.85 -1.93
N ALA A 880 26.24 24.68 -2.01
CA ALA A 880 26.05 23.79 -0.86
C ALA A 880 27.37 23.22 -0.34
N PHE A 881 28.31 22.88 -1.25
CA PHE A 881 29.64 22.43 -0.86
C PHE A 881 30.40 23.56 -0.16
N MET A 882 30.33 24.78 -0.68
CA MET A 882 30.94 25.94 -0.07
C MET A 882 30.40 26.22 1.34
N GLU A 883 29.10 26.07 1.52
CA GLU A 883 28.45 26.20 2.84
C GLU A 883 28.98 25.14 3.81
N SER A 884 28.99 23.86 3.41
CA SER A 884 29.48 22.73 4.20
C SER A 884 30.98 22.88 4.52
N LEU A 885 31.77 23.36 3.55
CA LEU A 885 33.21 23.55 3.68
C LEU A 885 33.53 24.69 4.66
N ASN A 886 32.83 25.84 4.54
CA ASN A 886 32.99 26.97 5.47
C ASN A 886 32.63 26.55 6.88
N HIS A 887 31.48 25.86 7.05
CA HIS A 887 31.04 25.40 8.36
C HIS A 887 32.05 24.43 8.97
N ALA A 888 32.58 23.50 8.19
CA ALA A 888 33.60 22.57 8.66
C ALA A 888 34.89 23.29 9.08
N ILE A 889 35.34 24.27 8.30
CA ILE A 889 36.52 25.06 8.63
C ILE A 889 36.31 25.86 9.92
N ASP A 890 35.18 26.50 10.09
CA ASP A 890 34.87 27.28 11.29
C ASP A 890 34.88 26.41 12.57
N ASN A 891 34.43 25.15 12.45
CA ASN A 891 34.38 24.20 13.56
C ASN A 891 35.69 23.45 13.83
N ILE A 892 36.65 23.48 12.92
CA ILE A 892 37.96 22.80 13.08
C ILE A 892 39.03 23.75 13.58
N GLN A 893 38.89 25.03 13.39
CA GLN A 893 39.92 26.02 13.69
C GLN A 893 40.27 26.03 15.19
N PRO A 894 41.53 25.74 15.56
CA PRO A 894 41.99 26.02 16.91
C PRO A 894 42.01 27.53 17.14
N SER A 895 41.78 27.94 18.38
CA SER A 895 41.80 29.39 18.76
C SER A 895 43.11 30.03 18.25
N GLY A 896 43.04 30.81 17.15
CA GLY A 896 44.14 31.57 16.59
C GLY A 896 44.54 31.28 15.15
N SER A 897 44.12 30.19 14.56
CA SER A 897 44.36 29.92 13.11
C SER A 897 43.16 30.43 12.31
N ARG A 898 43.44 31.10 11.18
CA ARG A 898 42.39 31.70 10.35
C ARG A 898 42.49 31.13 8.96
N TYR A 899 41.61 30.27 8.61
CA TYR A 899 41.50 29.76 7.25
C TYR A 899 40.31 30.42 6.56
N THR A 900 40.48 30.73 5.26
CA THR A 900 39.45 31.28 4.38
C THR A 900 39.36 30.42 3.12
N VAL A 901 38.16 30.34 2.53
CA VAL A 901 37.95 29.59 1.30
C VAL A 901 37.61 30.53 0.17
N HIS A 902 38.26 30.37 -0.96
CA HIS A 902 37.95 31.10 -2.17
C HIS A 902 37.50 30.12 -3.27
N LYS A 903 36.53 30.56 -4.05
CA LYS A 903 35.90 29.76 -5.13
C LYS A 903 36.49 30.17 -6.48
N GLU A 904 36.60 29.23 -7.43
CA GLU A 904 37.04 29.43 -8.80
C GLU A 904 38.40 30.14 -8.93
N VAL A 905 39.37 29.69 -8.16
CA VAL A 905 40.70 30.35 -8.12
C VAL A 905 41.57 29.90 -9.31
N PRO A 906 42.07 30.84 -10.13
CA PRO A 906 43.00 30.51 -11.24
C PRO A 906 44.26 29.79 -10.73
N VAL A 907 44.73 28.77 -11.47
CA VAL A 907 45.93 28.01 -11.12
C VAL A 907 47.13 28.94 -11.00
N SER A 908 47.25 29.96 -11.88
CA SER A 908 48.28 30.97 -11.89
C SER A 908 48.26 31.96 -10.70
N GLN A 909 47.18 31.96 -9.89
CA GLN A 909 47.13 32.72 -8.65
C GLN A 909 47.60 31.90 -7.44
N VAL A 910 47.56 30.57 -7.56
CA VAL A 910 48.03 29.64 -6.52
C VAL A 910 49.54 29.39 -6.64
N PHE A 911 50.04 29.30 -7.85
CA PHE A 911 51.46 29.00 -8.13
C PHE A 911 52.13 30.10 -8.92
N VAL A 912 53.41 30.29 -8.68
CA VAL A 912 54.23 31.43 -9.26
C VAL A 912 54.85 31.02 -10.59
N ASP A 913 55.18 29.75 -10.79
CA ASP A 913 55.86 29.21 -11.97
C ASP A 913 55.13 28.04 -12.61
N ASN A 914 55.46 27.71 -13.84
CA ASN A 914 54.88 26.65 -14.65
C ASN A 914 55.99 25.72 -15.18
N PRO A 915 56.56 24.85 -14.33
CA PRO A 915 57.69 24.00 -14.69
C PRO A 915 57.41 23.03 -15.85
N SER A 916 56.17 22.56 -15.96
CA SER A 916 55.78 21.61 -17.03
C SER A 916 55.28 22.31 -18.30
N TYR A 917 55.31 23.61 -18.41
CA TYR A 917 54.82 24.39 -19.56
C TYR A 917 53.39 24.01 -20.02
N THR A 918 52.48 23.72 -19.09
CA THR A 918 51.12 23.32 -19.44
C THR A 918 50.21 24.55 -19.66
N ASP A 919 49.42 24.50 -20.74
CA ASP A 919 48.40 25.57 -21.04
C ASP A 919 47.40 25.74 -19.92
N LEU A 920 47.15 24.65 -19.18
CA LEU A 920 46.19 24.65 -18.08
C LEU A 920 46.61 25.54 -16.92
N PHE A 921 47.93 25.87 -16.77
CA PHE A 921 48.41 26.80 -15.79
C PHE A 921 47.78 28.19 -15.95
N TYR A 922 47.56 28.63 -17.18
CA TYR A 922 46.99 29.94 -17.49
C TYR A 922 45.47 29.92 -17.65
N THR A 923 44.92 28.83 -18.09
CA THR A 923 43.48 28.70 -18.43
C THR A 923 42.68 27.95 -17.37
N GLY A 924 43.33 27.17 -16.50
CA GLY A 924 42.72 26.34 -15.48
C GLY A 924 42.36 27.13 -14.21
N ARG A 925 41.34 26.64 -13.52
CA ARG A 925 40.91 27.11 -12.20
C ARG A 925 40.71 25.92 -11.28
N PHE A 926 41.00 26.10 -10.00
CA PHE A 926 40.53 25.22 -8.92
C PHE A 926 39.16 25.63 -8.49
N ASP A 927 38.30 24.66 -8.24
CA ASP A 927 36.94 24.93 -7.79
C ASP A 927 36.93 25.65 -6.44
N PHE A 928 37.76 25.17 -5.48
CA PHE A 928 37.93 25.78 -4.17
C PHE A 928 39.42 25.75 -3.75
N VAL A 929 39.85 26.81 -3.11
CA VAL A 929 41.21 26.89 -2.51
C VAL A 929 41.08 27.42 -1.09
N VAL A 930 41.66 26.68 -0.14
CA VAL A 930 41.76 27.07 1.27
C VAL A 930 43.07 27.88 1.46
N TYR A 931 42.93 29.02 2.07
CA TYR A 931 44.04 29.93 2.39
C TYR A 931 44.21 30.00 3.91
N GLU A 932 45.48 29.98 4.34
CA GLU A 932 45.83 30.30 5.73
C GLU A 932 46.19 31.79 5.82
N ARG A 933 45.54 32.46 6.77
CA ARG A 933 45.80 33.92 7.02
C ARG A 933 46.82 34.10 8.11
N GLY A 934 47.98 34.57 7.76
CA GLY A 934 49.04 34.92 8.69
C GLY A 934 48.75 36.16 9.56
N SER A 935 49.62 36.41 10.56
CA SER A 935 49.52 37.61 11.45
C SER A 935 49.69 38.95 10.72
N ASP A 936 50.29 38.91 9.55
CA ASP A 936 50.52 40.03 8.65
C ASP A 936 49.42 40.31 7.63
N LYS A 937 48.30 39.61 7.75
CA LYS A 937 47.11 39.61 6.86
C LYS A 937 47.37 39.06 5.44
N LEU A 938 48.54 38.50 5.17
CA LEU A 938 48.79 37.77 3.94
C LEU A 938 48.02 36.43 3.97
N GLU A 939 47.31 36.09 2.89
CA GLU A 939 46.62 34.83 2.67
C GLU A 939 47.51 33.93 1.79
N LEU A 940 47.93 32.78 2.32
CA LEU A 940 48.74 31.83 1.60
C LEU A 940 47.90 30.58 1.23
N PRO A 941 47.86 30.16 -0.02
CA PRO A 941 47.11 28.95 -0.41
C PRO A 941 47.74 27.71 0.23
N VAL A 942 46.92 26.88 0.87
CA VAL A 942 47.40 25.68 1.57
C VAL A 942 46.80 24.37 1.03
N LEU A 943 45.65 24.45 0.44
CA LEU A 943 44.94 23.25 -0.05
C LEU A 943 44.01 23.65 -1.21
N ALA A 944 44.00 22.84 -2.29
CA ALA A 944 43.00 22.93 -3.33
C ALA A 944 42.00 21.78 -3.20
N ILE A 945 40.75 22.04 -3.53
CA ILE A 945 39.68 21.04 -3.54
C ILE A 945 38.95 21.15 -4.88
N GLU A 946 38.80 20.03 -5.55
CA GLU A 946 38.02 19.87 -6.78
C GLU A 946 36.77 19.07 -6.48
N LEU A 947 35.66 19.46 -7.09
CA LEU A 947 34.38 18.79 -6.98
C LEU A 947 34.11 17.99 -8.25
N ASP A 948 34.34 16.70 -8.19
CA ASP A 948 34.27 15.81 -9.37
C ASP A 948 32.85 15.36 -9.64
N GLY A 949 32.32 15.70 -10.84
CA GLY A 949 31.09 15.10 -11.37
C GLY A 949 31.38 13.80 -12.13
N LYS A 950 30.36 13.15 -12.64
CA LYS A 950 30.52 11.94 -13.47
C LYS A 950 31.32 12.18 -14.75
N GLU A 951 31.34 13.41 -15.25
CA GLU A 951 32.13 13.83 -16.40
C GLU A 951 33.63 13.55 -16.20
N HIS A 952 34.12 13.65 -14.98
CA HIS A 952 35.51 13.36 -14.62
C HIS A 952 35.86 11.88 -14.74
N PHE A 953 34.89 10.99 -14.77
CA PHE A 953 35.08 9.55 -14.92
C PHE A 953 34.87 9.05 -16.35
N ASP A 954 34.07 9.77 -17.16
CA ASP A 954 33.61 9.30 -18.47
C ASP A 954 34.25 10.06 -19.64
N ASP A 955 34.68 11.33 -19.50
CA ASP A 955 35.21 12.17 -20.57
C ASP A 955 36.74 12.19 -20.54
N GLU A 956 37.38 11.73 -21.65
CA GLU A 956 38.86 11.70 -21.76
C GLU A 956 39.48 13.11 -21.75
N VAL A 957 38.74 14.14 -22.21
CA VAL A 957 39.24 15.52 -22.18
C VAL A 957 39.28 16.04 -20.74
N VAL A 958 38.24 15.72 -19.96
CA VAL A 958 38.17 16.08 -18.54
C VAL A 958 39.23 15.30 -17.75
N LYS A 959 39.41 14.02 -18.00
CA LYS A 959 40.48 13.19 -17.38
C LYS A 959 41.89 13.73 -17.68
N GLU A 960 42.13 14.21 -18.90
CA GLU A 960 43.42 14.77 -19.24
C GLU A 960 43.66 16.12 -18.53
N ARG A 961 42.61 16.95 -18.41
CA ARG A 961 42.71 18.18 -17.59
C ARG A 961 42.99 17.87 -16.12
N ASP A 962 42.36 16.84 -15.58
CA ASP A 962 42.57 16.39 -14.21
C ASP A 962 43.97 15.87 -13.98
N ARG A 963 44.52 15.05 -14.93
CA ARG A 963 45.92 14.62 -14.90
C ARG A 963 46.87 15.81 -14.87
N LYS A 964 46.64 16.83 -15.71
CA LYS A 964 47.44 18.04 -15.74
C LYS A 964 47.35 18.85 -14.44
N LYS A 965 46.17 19.04 -13.85
CA LYS A 965 46.02 19.69 -12.53
C LYS A 965 46.74 18.91 -11.43
N ASN A 966 46.63 17.59 -11.41
CA ASN A 966 47.33 16.73 -10.47
C ASN A 966 48.86 16.85 -10.64
N LEU A 967 49.35 16.95 -11.88
CA LEU A 967 50.77 17.12 -12.18
C LEU A 967 51.28 18.44 -11.63
N ILE A 968 50.62 19.53 -11.95
CA ILE A 968 50.98 20.88 -11.47
C ILE A 968 51.03 20.92 -9.93
N CYS A 969 50.05 20.38 -9.26
CA CYS A 969 50.04 20.32 -7.79
C CYS A 969 51.18 19.50 -7.21
N ARG A 970 51.55 18.36 -7.85
CA ARG A 970 52.68 17.55 -7.43
C ARG A 970 54.03 18.24 -7.61
N GLU A 971 54.21 18.94 -8.73
CA GLU A 971 55.42 19.72 -8.98
C GLU A 971 55.67 20.81 -7.97
N HIS A 972 54.59 21.40 -7.43
CA HIS A 972 54.65 22.45 -6.39
C HIS A 972 54.55 21.90 -4.97
N ASN A 973 54.55 20.56 -4.79
CA ASN A 973 54.33 19.89 -3.50
C ASN A 973 53.11 20.45 -2.76
N PHE A 974 52.01 20.69 -3.53
CA PHE A 974 50.76 21.25 -3.07
C PHE A 974 49.70 20.20 -3.08
N GLU A 975 48.89 20.14 -2.01
CA GLU A 975 47.87 19.11 -1.87
C GLU A 975 46.56 19.47 -2.59
N LEU A 976 46.06 18.53 -3.36
CA LEU A 976 44.80 18.59 -4.07
C LEU A 976 43.93 17.45 -3.60
N ILE A 977 42.77 17.78 -3.08
CA ILE A 977 41.73 16.82 -2.66
C ILE A 977 40.62 16.82 -3.71
N ARG A 978 40.15 15.66 -4.09
CA ARG A 978 39.02 15.47 -4.99
C ARG A 978 37.86 14.90 -4.23
N VAL A 979 36.70 15.55 -4.34
CA VAL A 979 35.45 15.17 -3.68
C VAL A 979 34.39 14.94 -4.75
N GLU A 980 33.77 13.78 -4.76
CA GLU A 980 32.67 13.53 -5.68
C GLU A 980 31.47 14.42 -5.34
N ASN A 981 30.75 14.89 -6.37
CA ASN A 981 29.57 15.73 -6.25
C ASN A 981 28.52 15.16 -5.29
N THR A 982 28.40 13.84 -5.22
CA THR A 982 27.46 13.14 -4.35
C THR A 982 27.76 13.33 -2.87
N TYR A 983 29.00 13.69 -2.51
CA TYR A 983 29.45 13.99 -1.15
C TYR A 983 29.48 15.48 -0.82
N ALA A 984 29.09 16.34 -1.75
CA ALA A 984 29.16 17.80 -1.59
C ALA A 984 28.39 18.35 -0.39
N ARG A 985 27.37 17.65 0.08
CA ARG A 985 26.51 18.03 1.21
C ARG A 985 26.74 17.18 2.46
N ARG A 986 27.73 16.29 2.43
CA ARG A 986 28.10 15.43 3.57
C ARG A 986 29.10 16.16 4.46
N TYR A 987 28.59 16.95 5.38
CA TYR A 987 29.35 17.78 6.30
C TYR A 987 30.41 17.00 7.07
N TYR A 988 30.04 15.87 7.70
CA TYR A 988 30.96 15.07 8.49
C TYR A 988 32.08 14.45 7.65
N TYR A 989 31.80 14.02 6.44
CA TYR A 989 32.81 13.52 5.50
C TYR A 989 33.83 14.63 5.13
N ILE A 990 33.32 15.85 4.85
CA ILE A 990 34.16 17.01 4.52
C ILE A 990 35.00 17.39 5.74
N LYS A 991 34.38 17.42 6.93
CA LYS A 991 35.07 17.70 8.20
C LYS A 991 36.19 16.70 8.48
N ASP A 992 35.96 15.42 8.31
CA ASP A 992 36.98 14.36 8.48
C ASP A 992 38.15 14.50 7.53
N ILE A 993 37.90 14.80 6.25
CA ILE A 993 38.94 15.05 5.26
C ILE A 993 39.83 16.24 5.71
N LEU A 994 39.23 17.32 6.13
CA LEU A 994 39.96 18.50 6.60
C LEU A 994 40.71 18.22 7.89
N ILE A 995 40.18 17.52 8.84
CA ILE A 995 40.87 17.12 10.07
C ILE A 995 42.10 16.29 9.73
N ARG A 996 41.96 15.27 8.85
CA ARG A 996 43.09 14.44 8.39
C ARG A 996 44.19 15.28 7.74
N TYR A 997 43.78 16.22 6.89
CA TYR A 997 44.73 17.14 6.26
C TYR A 997 45.48 18.00 7.28
N PHE A 998 44.77 18.73 8.13
CA PHE A 998 45.40 19.63 9.10
C PHE A 998 46.20 18.90 10.19
N THR A 999 45.82 17.65 10.50
CA THR A 999 46.57 16.82 11.49
C THR A 999 47.82 16.24 10.89
N ASN A 1000 47.82 15.78 9.65
CA ASN A 1000 48.98 15.19 8.97
C ASN A 1000 49.94 16.27 8.43
N GLY A 1001 49.43 17.41 8.02
CA GLY A 1001 50.23 18.53 7.53
C GLY A 1001 51.13 19.18 8.57
N LYS A 1002 50.84 19.05 9.85
CA LYS A 1002 51.68 19.53 10.95
C LYS A 1002 52.88 18.59 11.27
N LYS A 1003 52.99 17.43 10.60
CA LYS A 1003 54.12 16.49 10.74
C LYS A 1003 55.17 16.62 9.61
N ARG A 1004 55.01 17.58 8.71
CA ARG A 1004 55.98 17.98 7.71
C ARG A 1004 56.40 19.44 8.00
#